data_8868aa356bb3093e5dcd918f036de433
#
_entry.id   8868aa356bb3093e5dcd918f036de433
#
_cell.length_a   1.000
_cell.length_b   1.000
_cell.length_c   1.000
_cell.angle_alpha   90.00
_cell.angle_beta   90.00
_cell.angle_gamma   90.00
#
_symmetry.space_group_name_H-M   'P 1'
#
loop_
_entity.id
_entity.type
_entity.pdbx_description
1 polymer ?
#
loop_
_entity_poly.entity_id
_entity_poly.type
_entity_poly.pdbx_seq_one_letter_code
_entity_poly.pdbx_strand_id
1 'polypeptide(L)'
;MNHFNVWQEWTIVRSLLLKFTLRHWIAAKWNYCLILLIVAVGVGSLNGIRQASRAATANFGLFNEAVSGRSDFLIQALAGPMDSEQLFELGRLSHSSDWHLFPVVEGSLQQLDSDGAVQRQLRLVGLDLLSVSNLPRFIEQGFTIGDRNANWYDWLERDNTIWVSPGFLEATGLDVGDICRVSVAGKVPALQIAGALSGKETPIPDDLIIADLPMAQTLLARSGEVDRVEVILDDRERASNPESLAIIEDKLRERLPEGLVLKPAAERVAERASMTEAFRLNLVILSLISMMVSAYLILQALDAAVVRRRGEIATLKSLGVSSQSIRVTLLLEAAFIGLLGSALGIGLGALLATATVQVLADTVNALYFATSVESIRLQASDLWVGFGMGIALSLLAGWLPARDAMQTPPAQILARGDWSPGFRWLQSRWPAILMILFGLLALKLPAPVLESGGRIPVGGFLAAGCWIFGAALLSGECMVALNRGLLRFDLGPVSRLAVSRVAEGSSRHRLAVAGLVVAVAMVTGILQLVGSFQSTIERWLDVRFQADLYVSEQGSTGADSLNGIDPEVVARLVSREAIDYADTQYVTYVNAPRGRTMLVGVDLELWENRINQIWQSPPGTLNPVEGAEPALVSEAFARRFGVLQGGVVTLETPAGPKAVTPIGIYADYGNEFGTATIDQNTWRQWVGTDRPLNTSLFLKPGVDTNVVRDVLRLEFPGLDIRNARELREVVLTIFHETFRVTFALNIIGTTVAIAGLVLGMLAIFAESASTWETLSHLGFRSRSFILMAGLESASIALSSWLSGTVVGLALGWLLIYVINVQSFGWTLLWELPFLAILLFGVGLVACGYLCGLFTALNSSNIKSRTLN
;
A
#
# COMPACT_ATOMS: atom_id res chain seq x y z
N MET A 1 -47.23 -34.27 2.38
CA MET A 1 -47.60 -33.33 1.27
C MET A 1 -46.48 -32.35 0.91
N ASN A 2 -45.51 -32.06 1.78
CA ASN A 2 -44.47 -31.05 1.47
C ASN A 2 -43.36 -31.50 0.49
N HIS A 3 -43.05 -32.78 0.41
CA HIS A 3 -41.96 -33.25 -0.47
C HIS A 3 -42.31 -33.25 -1.97
N PHE A 4 -43.59 -33.45 -2.32
CA PHE A 4 -44.04 -33.51 -3.71
C PHE A 4 -44.02 -32.12 -4.39
N ASN A 5 -44.33 -31.08 -3.64
CA ASN A 5 -44.28 -29.70 -4.14
C ASN A 5 -42.85 -29.23 -4.41
N VAL A 6 -41.86 -29.63 -3.60
CA VAL A 6 -40.45 -29.22 -3.75
C VAL A 6 -39.86 -29.81 -5.05
N TRP A 7 -40.16 -31.06 -5.39
CA TRP A 7 -39.67 -31.70 -6.60
C TRP A 7 -40.25 -31.06 -7.88
N GLN A 8 -41.52 -30.66 -7.85
CA GLN A 8 -42.14 -29.97 -8.97
C GLN A 8 -41.56 -28.58 -9.16
N GLU A 9 -41.32 -27.83 -8.10
CA GLU A 9 -40.68 -26.53 -8.19
C GLU A 9 -39.25 -26.63 -8.73
N TRP A 10 -38.45 -27.61 -8.31
CA TRP A 10 -37.13 -27.86 -8.85
C TRP A 10 -37.11 -28.22 -10.34
N THR A 11 -38.07 -29.01 -10.82
CA THR A 11 -38.19 -29.30 -12.26
C THR A 11 -38.53 -28.05 -13.08
N ILE A 12 -39.36 -27.16 -12.54
CA ILE A 12 -39.68 -25.89 -13.18
C ILE A 12 -38.42 -24.99 -13.18
N VAL A 13 -37.72 -24.81 -12.05
CA VAL A 13 -36.51 -24.03 -11.96
C VAL A 13 -35.44 -24.53 -12.93
N ARG A 14 -35.20 -25.86 -13.00
CA ARG A 14 -34.29 -26.47 -13.96
C ARG A 14 -34.66 -26.18 -15.41
N SER A 15 -35.94 -26.26 -15.75
CA SER A 15 -36.41 -25.97 -17.12
C SER A 15 -36.27 -24.51 -17.47
N LEU A 16 -36.49 -23.58 -16.51
CA LEU A 16 -36.26 -22.15 -16.68
C LEU A 16 -34.78 -21.85 -16.88
N LEU A 17 -33.90 -22.44 -16.08
CA LEU A 17 -32.44 -22.27 -16.26
C LEU A 17 -31.98 -22.71 -17.64
N LEU A 18 -32.37 -23.90 -18.09
CA LEU A 18 -31.89 -24.47 -19.35
C LEU A 18 -32.53 -23.83 -20.58
N LYS A 19 -33.84 -23.55 -20.56
CA LYS A 19 -34.56 -23.05 -21.75
C LYS A 19 -34.69 -21.53 -21.79
N PHE A 20 -34.78 -20.88 -20.64
CA PHE A 20 -34.99 -19.44 -20.53
C PHE A 20 -33.64 -18.70 -20.35
N THR A 21 -32.88 -19.03 -19.32
CA THR A 21 -31.62 -18.31 -19.01
C THR A 21 -30.54 -18.57 -20.06
N LEU A 22 -30.27 -19.83 -20.41
CA LEU A 22 -29.20 -20.19 -21.36
C LEU A 22 -29.48 -19.61 -22.76
N ARG A 23 -30.75 -19.58 -23.21
CA ARG A 23 -31.13 -18.96 -24.48
C ARG A 23 -30.89 -17.46 -24.49
N HIS A 24 -31.13 -16.79 -23.38
CA HIS A 24 -30.81 -15.36 -23.23
C HIS A 24 -29.32 -15.08 -23.24
N TRP A 25 -28.51 -15.95 -22.65
CA TRP A 25 -27.07 -15.83 -22.68
C TRP A 25 -26.52 -15.85 -24.11
N ILE A 26 -27.03 -16.76 -24.91
CA ILE A 26 -26.64 -16.88 -26.31
C ILE A 26 -27.12 -15.68 -27.14
N ALA A 27 -28.34 -15.21 -26.91
CA ALA A 27 -28.93 -14.09 -27.63
C ALA A 27 -28.29 -12.74 -27.28
N ALA A 28 -27.87 -12.53 -26.02
CA ALA A 28 -27.30 -11.29 -25.52
C ALA A 28 -25.85 -11.44 -25.04
N LYS A 29 -25.05 -12.22 -25.77
CA LYS A 29 -23.66 -12.61 -25.37
C LYS A 29 -22.77 -11.44 -24.95
N TRP A 30 -22.84 -10.32 -25.67
CA TRP A 30 -22.03 -9.15 -25.35
C TRP A 30 -22.36 -8.52 -23.98
N ASN A 31 -23.65 -8.51 -23.61
CA ASN A 31 -24.06 -7.98 -22.31
C ASN A 31 -23.58 -8.88 -21.16
N TYR A 32 -23.69 -10.21 -21.35
CA TYR A 32 -23.17 -11.15 -20.34
C TYR A 32 -21.65 -11.13 -20.24
N CYS A 33 -20.95 -10.94 -21.39
CA CYS A 33 -19.51 -10.77 -21.37
C CYS A 33 -19.10 -9.53 -20.56
N LEU A 34 -19.82 -8.41 -20.70
CA LEU A 34 -19.59 -7.20 -19.89
C LEU A 34 -19.88 -7.42 -18.41
N ILE A 35 -20.97 -8.14 -18.07
CA ILE A 35 -21.27 -8.47 -16.68
C ILE A 35 -20.17 -9.35 -16.07
N LEU A 36 -19.75 -10.39 -16.81
CA LEU A 36 -18.64 -11.26 -16.39
C LEU A 36 -17.34 -10.47 -16.22
N LEU A 37 -17.05 -9.52 -17.11
CA LEU A 37 -15.88 -8.65 -17.01
C LEU A 37 -15.92 -7.80 -15.74
N ILE A 38 -17.07 -7.22 -15.39
CA ILE A 38 -17.23 -6.43 -14.17
C ILE A 38 -16.99 -7.27 -12.92
N VAL A 39 -17.58 -8.48 -12.86
CA VAL A 39 -17.35 -9.43 -11.76
C VAL A 39 -15.87 -9.83 -11.71
N ALA A 40 -15.28 -10.15 -12.87
CA ALA A 40 -13.89 -10.56 -12.97
C ALA A 40 -12.93 -9.46 -12.51
N VAL A 41 -13.17 -8.21 -12.91
CA VAL A 41 -12.35 -7.07 -12.48
C VAL A 41 -12.51 -6.81 -10.98
N GLY A 42 -13.72 -6.88 -10.43
CA GLY A 42 -13.95 -6.70 -9.01
C GLY A 42 -13.29 -7.77 -8.13
N VAL A 43 -13.44 -9.03 -8.49
CA VAL A 43 -12.79 -10.16 -7.79
C VAL A 43 -11.29 -10.14 -8.05
N GLY A 44 -10.87 -9.82 -9.27
CA GLY A 44 -9.47 -9.77 -9.69
C GLY A 44 -8.68 -8.70 -8.95
N SER A 45 -9.23 -7.50 -8.79
CA SER A 45 -8.57 -6.42 -8.05
C SER A 45 -8.35 -6.81 -6.58
N LEU A 46 -9.36 -7.35 -5.91
CA LEU A 46 -9.23 -7.80 -4.52
C LEU A 46 -8.20 -8.94 -4.39
N ASN A 47 -8.30 -9.94 -5.24
CA ASN A 47 -7.44 -11.12 -5.17
C ASN A 47 -5.99 -10.78 -5.57
N GLY A 48 -5.80 -9.92 -6.56
CA GLY A 48 -4.50 -9.42 -6.99
C GLY A 48 -3.78 -8.64 -5.89
N ILE A 49 -4.49 -7.71 -5.24
CA ILE A 49 -3.95 -6.93 -4.13
C ILE A 49 -3.61 -7.84 -2.93
N ARG A 50 -4.48 -8.80 -2.61
CA ARG A 50 -4.25 -9.75 -1.53
C ARG A 50 -3.01 -10.61 -1.79
N GLN A 51 -2.83 -11.10 -3.02
CA GLN A 51 -1.66 -11.89 -3.41
C GLN A 51 -0.38 -11.02 -3.40
N ALA A 52 -0.44 -9.81 -3.96
CA ALA A 52 0.67 -8.86 -3.95
C ALA A 52 1.08 -8.48 -2.52
N SER A 53 0.10 -8.17 -1.66
CA SER A 53 0.35 -7.87 -0.24
C SER A 53 0.98 -9.05 0.49
N ARG A 54 0.54 -10.28 0.21
CA ARG A 54 1.11 -11.48 0.82
C ARG A 54 2.52 -11.75 0.33
N ALA A 55 2.78 -11.63 -0.96
CA ALA A 55 4.13 -11.78 -1.52
C ALA A 55 5.09 -10.75 -0.92
N ALA A 56 4.64 -9.50 -0.79
CA ALA A 56 5.41 -8.46 -0.12
C ALA A 56 5.74 -8.81 1.33
N THR A 57 4.71 -9.18 2.13
CA THR A 57 4.91 -9.53 3.54
C THR A 57 5.69 -10.82 3.75
N ALA A 58 5.55 -11.81 2.85
CA ALA A 58 6.31 -13.05 2.92
C ALA A 58 7.82 -12.78 2.72
N ASN A 59 8.20 -11.97 1.74
CA ASN A 59 9.60 -11.64 1.50
C ASN A 59 10.24 -10.89 2.67
N PHE A 60 9.49 -10.00 3.33
CA PHE A 60 9.94 -9.34 4.57
C PHE A 60 10.03 -10.32 5.75
N GLY A 61 9.07 -11.25 5.86
CA GLY A 61 9.04 -12.27 6.93
C GLY A 61 10.16 -13.30 6.80
N LEU A 62 10.39 -13.80 5.60
CA LEU A 62 11.38 -14.84 5.31
C LEU A 62 12.81 -14.41 5.66
N PHE A 63 13.17 -13.16 5.37
CA PHE A 63 14.47 -12.62 5.76
C PHE A 63 14.64 -12.57 7.28
N ASN A 64 13.63 -12.07 7.98
CA ASN A 64 13.65 -11.99 9.44
C ASN A 64 13.67 -13.36 10.10
N GLU A 65 12.93 -14.34 9.55
CA GLU A 65 12.96 -15.72 10.01
C GLU A 65 14.30 -16.41 9.74
N ALA A 66 14.93 -16.13 8.62
CA ALA A 66 16.21 -16.78 8.28
C ALA A 66 17.36 -16.35 9.20
N VAL A 67 17.36 -15.10 9.67
CA VAL A 67 18.47 -14.52 10.43
C VAL A 67 18.13 -14.23 11.89
N SER A 68 16.91 -13.73 12.18
CA SER A 68 16.51 -13.30 13.54
C SER A 68 15.31 -14.07 14.10
N GLY A 69 14.56 -14.81 13.31
CA GLY A 69 13.34 -15.52 13.75
C GLY A 69 13.62 -16.76 14.61
N ARG A 70 14.88 -17.01 14.90
CA ARG A 70 15.35 -18.18 15.69
C ARG A 70 15.72 -17.83 17.12
N SER A 71 15.94 -16.56 17.39
CA SER A 71 16.18 -16.04 18.72
C SER A 71 14.87 -15.82 19.48
N ASP A 72 14.90 -16.04 20.77
CA ASP A 72 13.75 -15.78 21.65
C ASP A 72 13.84 -14.35 22.21
N PHE A 73 15.06 -13.88 22.50
CA PHE A 73 15.33 -12.52 22.94
C PHE A 73 16.54 -11.93 22.22
N LEU A 74 16.63 -10.62 22.25
CA LEU A 74 17.74 -9.83 21.73
C LEU A 74 18.29 -8.95 22.83
N ILE A 75 19.61 -8.91 22.98
CA ILE A 75 20.30 -7.97 23.84
C ILE A 75 20.98 -6.95 22.93
N GLN A 76 20.72 -5.68 23.21
CA GLN A 76 21.28 -4.55 22.45
C GLN A 76 21.79 -3.49 23.41
N ALA A 77 22.76 -2.72 23.00
CA ALA A 77 23.12 -1.52 23.73
C ALA A 77 21.97 -0.48 23.61
N LEU A 78 21.84 0.37 24.60
CA LEU A 78 20.86 1.47 24.60
C LEU A 78 21.10 2.42 23.43
N ALA A 79 22.34 2.60 23.03
CA ALA A 79 22.72 3.33 21.83
C ALA A 79 24.05 2.82 21.28
N GLY A 80 24.15 2.72 19.96
CA GLY A 80 25.36 2.26 19.29
C GLY A 80 25.59 0.75 19.34
N PRO A 81 26.72 0.28 18.80
CA PRO A 81 27.16 -1.09 18.93
C PRO A 81 27.60 -1.40 20.37
N MET A 82 27.53 -2.67 20.76
CA MET A 82 28.14 -3.16 21.98
C MET A 82 29.63 -3.31 21.79
N ASP A 83 30.40 -2.87 22.79
CA ASP A 83 31.85 -3.02 22.80
C ASP A 83 32.33 -4.37 23.38
N SER A 84 33.62 -4.61 23.29
CA SER A 84 34.27 -5.82 23.78
C SER A 84 34.11 -6.04 25.29
N GLU A 85 34.02 -4.97 26.10
CA GLU A 85 33.87 -5.05 27.55
C GLU A 85 32.46 -5.53 27.93
N GLN A 86 31.44 -4.95 27.30
CA GLN A 86 30.05 -5.36 27.45
C GLN A 86 29.83 -6.79 27.00
N LEU A 87 30.48 -7.18 25.88
CA LEU A 87 30.42 -8.56 25.36
C LEU A 87 31.06 -9.56 26.31
N PHE A 88 32.18 -9.19 26.92
CA PHE A 88 32.87 -10.03 27.91
C PHE A 88 32.03 -10.21 29.17
N GLU A 89 31.40 -9.18 29.65
CA GLU A 89 30.47 -9.25 30.79
C GLU A 89 29.28 -10.14 30.49
N LEU A 90 28.67 -10.02 29.27
CA LEU A 90 27.62 -10.92 28.81
C LEU A 90 28.10 -12.37 28.69
N GLY A 91 29.32 -12.60 28.24
CA GLY A 91 29.94 -13.93 28.15
C GLY A 91 29.98 -14.67 29.49
N ARG A 92 30.08 -13.93 30.61
CA ARG A 92 29.98 -14.50 31.96
C ARG A 92 28.58 -15.01 32.29
N LEU A 93 27.54 -14.48 31.66
CA LEU A 93 26.14 -14.92 31.81
C LEU A 93 25.83 -16.16 30.98
N SER A 94 26.65 -16.46 29.97
CA SER A 94 26.49 -17.58 29.03
C SER A 94 26.69 -18.97 29.62
N HIS A 95 27.15 -19.07 30.85
CA HIS A 95 27.43 -20.37 31.49
C HIS A 95 26.17 -21.00 32.15
N SER A 96 24.96 -20.60 31.74
CA SER A 96 23.74 -21.28 32.14
C SER A 96 23.33 -22.33 31.10
N SER A 97 22.79 -23.45 31.56
CA SER A 97 22.28 -24.51 30.68
C SER A 97 20.98 -24.12 29.93
N ASP A 98 20.45 -22.94 30.20
CA ASP A 98 19.09 -22.61 29.86
C ASP A 98 19.00 -21.74 28.59
N TRP A 99 20.10 -21.08 28.20
CA TRP A 99 20.16 -20.22 26.98
C TRP A 99 21.57 -20.18 26.36
N HIS A 100 21.58 -19.87 25.05
CA HIS A 100 22.79 -19.65 24.26
C HIS A 100 22.82 -18.22 23.73
N LEU A 101 23.98 -17.56 23.81
CA LEU A 101 24.21 -16.20 23.37
C LEU A 101 25.01 -16.19 22.06
N PHE A 102 24.51 -15.50 21.05
CA PHE A 102 25.11 -15.39 19.74
C PHE A 102 25.34 -13.92 19.38
N PRO A 103 26.57 -13.43 19.37
CA PRO A 103 26.89 -12.10 18.90
C PRO A 103 26.70 -12.01 17.37
N VAL A 104 26.14 -10.90 16.92
CA VAL A 104 25.84 -10.64 15.50
C VAL A 104 26.34 -9.26 15.13
N VAL A 105 27.03 -9.20 13.98
CA VAL A 105 27.44 -7.96 13.31
C VAL A 105 26.74 -7.88 11.96
N GLU A 106 26.13 -6.76 11.66
CA GLU A 106 25.50 -6.50 10.36
C GLU A 106 26.18 -5.30 9.67
N GLY A 107 26.26 -5.38 8.35
CA GLY A 107 26.76 -4.28 7.53
C GLY A 107 26.38 -4.45 6.08
N SER A 108 26.70 -3.48 5.25
CA SER A 108 26.46 -3.54 3.82
C SER A 108 27.77 -3.48 3.02
N LEU A 109 27.80 -4.23 1.93
CA LEU A 109 28.89 -4.29 0.97
C LEU A 109 28.36 -3.90 -0.40
N GLN A 110 29.23 -3.37 -1.26
CA GLN A 110 28.88 -3.10 -2.66
C GLN A 110 29.66 -4.08 -3.55
N GLN A 111 28.95 -4.92 -4.29
CA GLN A 111 29.57 -5.77 -5.31
C GLN A 111 30.04 -4.92 -6.47
N LEU A 112 31.28 -5.11 -6.88
CA LEU A 112 31.88 -4.43 -8.02
C LEU A 112 31.96 -5.38 -9.23
N ASP A 113 31.75 -4.85 -10.41
CA ASP A 113 32.04 -5.55 -11.66
C ASP A 113 33.55 -5.57 -11.99
N SER A 114 33.91 -6.13 -13.14
CA SER A 114 35.30 -6.18 -13.62
C SER A 114 35.91 -4.78 -13.80
N ASP A 115 35.07 -3.77 -14.07
CA ASP A 115 35.47 -2.40 -14.39
C ASP A 115 35.48 -1.50 -13.15
N GLY A 116 35.09 -2.05 -11.97
CA GLY A 116 35.03 -1.34 -10.70
C GLY A 116 33.74 -0.53 -10.49
N ALA A 117 32.74 -0.69 -11.35
CA ALA A 117 31.42 -0.08 -11.16
C ALA A 117 30.58 -0.90 -10.15
N VAL A 118 29.77 -0.21 -9.35
CA VAL A 118 28.87 -0.86 -8.39
C VAL A 118 27.76 -1.57 -9.15
N GLN A 119 27.74 -2.89 -9.04
CA GLN A 119 26.73 -3.74 -9.66
C GLN A 119 25.51 -3.97 -8.76
N ARG A 120 25.77 -4.22 -7.47
CA ARG A 120 24.73 -4.59 -6.51
C ARG A 120 25.16 -4.24 -5.09
N GLN A 121 24.17 -3.92 -4.26
CA GLN A 121 24.39 -3.81 -2.82
C GLN A 121 24.11 -5.16 -2.16
N LEU A 122 24.95 -5.55 -1.22
CA LEU A 122 24.91 -6.82 -0.52
C LEU A 122 24.88 -6.56 0.98
N ARG A 123 24.20 -7.40 1.71
CA ARG A 123 24.14 -7.38 3.17
C ARG A 123 25.08 -8.42 3.74
N LEU A 124 25.98 -7.99 4.62
CA LEU A 124 26.86 -8.85 5.37
C LEU A 124 26.29 -9.09 6.75
N VAL A 125 26.22 -10.35 7.14
CA VAL A 125 25.89 -10.78 8.50
C VAL A 125 27.04 -11.63 9.02
N GLY A 126 27.71 -11.14 10.05
CA GLY A 126 28.75 -11.83 10.77
C GLY A 126 28.17 -12.62 11.95
N LEU A 127 28.39 -13.92 11.96
CA LEU A 127 27.93 -14.84 13.00
C LEU A 127 29.08 -15.70 13.48
N ASP A 128 29.06 -16.15 14.73
CA ASP A 128 29.94 -17.22 15.20
C ASP A 128 29.48 -18.56 14.55
N LEU A 129 30.07 -18.86 13.41
CA LEU A 129 29.70 -20.03 12.62
C LEU A 129 29.98 -21.35 13.32
N LEU A 130 30.98 -21.39 14.20
CA LEU A 130 31.31 -22.59 14.98
C LEU A 130 30.22 -22.93 15.99
N SER A 131 29.74 -21.92 16.70
CA SER A 131 28.67 -22.08 17.70
C SER A 131 27.31 -22.35 17.06
N VAL A 132 26.99 -21.62 15.97
CA VAL A 132 25.70 -21.76 15.25
C VAL A 132 25.55 -23.12 14.58
N SER A 133 26.65 -23.69 14.02
CA SER A 133 26.61 -24.99 13.33
C SER A 133 26.32 -26.18 14.24
N ASN A 134 26.53 -26.03 15.52
CA ASN A 134 26.34 -27.10 16.53
C ASN A 134 24.93 -27.08 17.15
N LEU A 135 24.10 -26.10 16.86
CA LEU A 135 22.73 -26.01 17.40
C LEU A 135 21.79 -27.01 16.71
N PRO A 136 21.12 -27.91 17.46
CA PRO A 136 20.19 -28.88 16.90
C PRO A 136 19.10 -28.20 16.01
N ARG A 137 18.64 -27.07 16.41
CA ARG A 137 17.56 -26.28 15.75
C ARG A 137 17.94 -25.77 14.36
N PHE A 138 19.18 -25.35 14.13
CA PHE A 138 19.67 -24.98 12.80
C PHE A 138 19.80 -26.21 11.90
N ILE A 139 20.17 -27.34 12.50
CA ILE A 139 20.34 -28.62 11.79
C ILE A 139 18.96 -29.21 11.38
N GLU A 140 17.98 -29.19 12.26
CA GLU A 140 16.65 -29.75 12.03
C GLU A 140 15.87 -28.98 10.96
N GLN A 141 16.02 -27.66 10.91
CA GLN A 141 15.38 -26.80 9.90
C GLN A 141 16.11 -26.81 8.54
N GLY A 142 17.14 -27.65 8.41
CA GLY A 142 17.85 -27.88 7.17
C GLY A 142 18.71 -26.70 6.71
N PHE A 143 19.02 -25.75 7.60
CA PHE A 143 20.01 -24.72 7.32
C PHE A 143 21.40 -25.40 7.35
N THR A 144 22.02 -25.50 6.21
CA THR A 144 23.37 -26.06 6.09
C THR A 144 24.28 -25.00 5.47
N ILE A 145 25.41 -24.81 6.14
CA ILE A 145 26.49 -23.98 5.63
C ILE A 145 27.37 -24.91 4.81
N GLY A 146 27.27 -24.84 3.48
CA GLY A 146 28.02 -25.69 2.58
C GLY A 146 27.55 -27.16 2.51
N ASP A 147 28.23 -27.98 1.70
CA ASP A 147 27.96 -29.42 1.61
C ASP A 147 28.49 -30.11 2.87
N ARG A 148 27.65 -30.86 3.57
CA ARG A 148 28.05 -31.63 4.79
C ARG A 148 29.21 -32.57 4.59
N ASN A 149 29.51 -32.93 3.35
CA ASN A 149 30.62 -33.82 2.99
C ASN A 149 31.95 -33.09 2.69
N ALA A 150 31.96 -31.77 2.58
CA ALA A 150 33.14 -30.95 2.45
C ALA A 150 33.64 -30.53 3.84
N ASN A 151 34.95 -30.49 4.03
CA ASN A 151 35.56 -29.96 5.25
C ASN A 151 35.34 -28.44 5.32
N TRP A 152 34.11 -28.01 5.67
CA TRP A 152 33.77 -26.58 5.76
C TRP A 152 34.61 -25.85 6.82
N TYR A 153 35.15 -26.57 7.81
CA TYR A 153 36.12 -26.04 8.76
C TYR A 153 37.40 -25.52 8.09
N ASP A 154 37.84 -26.15 6.99
CA ASP A 154 39.05 -25.73 6.27
C ASP A 154 38.86 -24.34 5.61
N TRP A 155 37.60 -23.92 5.41
CA TRP A 155 37.25 -22.59 4.90
C TRP A 155 37.27 -21.52 5.99
N LEU A 156 37.00 -21.86 7.27
CA LEU A 156 37.09 -20.93 8.38
C LEU A 156 38.54 -20.56 8.72
N GLU A 157 39.51 -21.41 8.37
CA GLU A 157 40.92 -21.10 8.54
C GLU A 157 41.49 -20.17 7.47
N ARG A 158 40.70 -19.92 6.39
CA ARG A 158 41.11 -19.03 5.30
C ARG A 158 40.58 -17.62 5.54
N ASP A 159 41.44 -16.67 5.29
CA ASP A 159 41.06 -15.28 5.26
C ASP A 159 40.11 -14.96 4.07
N ASN A 160 39.17 -14.05 4.27
CA ASN A 160 38.28 -13.51 3.22
C ASN A 160 37.30 -14.54 2.62
N THR A 161 36.76 -15.43 3.42
CA THR A 161 35.75 -16.42 3.00
C THR A 161 34.32 -15.97 3.36
N ILE A 162 33.39 -16.20 2.42
CA ILE A 162 31.98 -15.87 2.56
C ILE A 162 31.08 -17.02 2.11
N TRP A 163 29.88 -17.07 2.68
CA TRP A 163 28.80 -17.95 2.25
C TRP A 163 27.68 -17.13 1.66
N VAL A 164 27.15 -17.55 0.53
CA VAL A 164 26.17 -16.80 -0.27
C VAL A 164 24.90 -17.63 -0.51
N SER A 165 23.80 -16.98 -0.89
CA SER A 165 22.60 -17.71 -1.29
C SER A 165 22.75 -18.41 -2.64
N PRO A 166 21.99 -19.48 -2.94
CA PRO A 166 21.94 -20.06 -4.28
C PRO A 166 21.51 -19.05 -5.35
N GLY A 167 20.56 -18.17 -5.03
CA GLY A 167 20.08 -17.14 -5.92
C GLY A 167 21.14 -16.07 -6.24
N PHE A 168 22.06 -15.81 -5.30
CA PHE A 168 23.24 -14.97 -5.57
C PHE A 168 24.13 -15.60 -6.65
N LEU A 169 24.40 -16.91 -6.57
CA LEU A 169 25.22 -17.62 -7.55
C LEU A 169 24.57 -17.60 -8.94
N GLU A 170 23.25 -17.88 -9.01
CA GLU A 170 22.51 -17.83 -10.27
C GLU A 170 22.51 -16.43 -10.88
N ALA A 171 22.32 -15.40 -10.06
CA ALA A 171 22.21 -14.00 -10.51
C ALA A 171 23.55 -13.39 -10.95
N THR A 172 24.67 -13.86 -10.39
CA THR A 172 26.02 -13.36 -10.68
C THR A 172 26.79 -14.22 -11.66
N GLY A 173 26.37 -15.48 -11.86
CA GLY A 173 27.09 -16.47 -12.64
C GLY A 173 28.41 -16.91 -12.02
N LEU A 174 28.59 -16.67 -10.70
CA LEU A 174 29.74 -17.12 -9.94
C LEU A 174 29.48 -18.53 -9.36
N ASP A 175 30.53 -19.31 -9.19
CA ASP A 175 30.47 -20.61 -8.58
C ASP A 175 31.21 -20.65 -7.22
N VAL A 176 30.98 -21.71 -6.45
CA VAL A 176 31.71 -21.96 -5.20
C VAL A 176 33.19 -22.09 -5.48
N GLY A 177 34.01 -21.32 -4.80
CA GLY A 177 35.44 -21.20 -5.02
C GLY A 177 35.87 -19.95 -5.77
N ASP A 178 34.95 -19.27 -6.46
CA ASP A 178 35.23 -18.04 -7.17
C ASP A 178 35.45 -16.85 -6.24
N ILE A 179 35.97 -15.76 -6.81
CA ILE A 179 36.28 -14.54 -6.07
C ILE A 179 35.24 -13.48 -6.40
N CYS A 180 34.56 -12.96 -5.38
CA CYS A 180 33.68 -11.81 -5.44
C CYS A 180 34.45 -10.56 -4.97
N ARG A 181 34.49 -9.53 -5.79
CA ARG A 181 35.08 -8.23 -5.42
C ARG A 181 33.99 -7.35 -4.80
N VAL A 182 34.26 -6.81 -3.63
CA VAL A 182 33.34 -5.93 -2.93
C VAL A 182 34.03 -4.66 -2.50
N SER A 183 33.29 -3.58 -2.40
CA SER A 183 33.73 -2.34 -1.77
C SER A 183 33.09 -2.23 -0.39
N VAL A 184 33.91 -1.99 0.62
CA VAL A 184 33.49 -1.84 2.01
C VAL A 184 34.49 -0.99 2.79
N ALA A 185 34.02 -0.05 3.58
CA ALA A 185 34.88 0.82 4.44
C ALA A 185 36.10 1.40 3.70
N GLY A 186 35.91 1.80 2.43
CA GLY A 186 36.99 2.37 1.60
C GLY A 186 38.04 1.38 1.08
N LYS A 187 37.86 0.09 1.28
CA LYS A 187 38.70 -1.00 0.80
C LYS A 187 37.98 -1.80 -0.27
N VAL A 188 38.74 -2.45 -1.14
CA VAL A 188 38.19 -3.36 -2.15
C VAL A 188 38.76 -4.78 -1.91
N PRO A 189 38.31 -5.47 -0.85
CA PRO A 189 38.74 -6.84 -0.61
C PRO A 189 38.17 -7.78 -1.69
N ALA A 190 38.94 -8.82 -1.97
CA ALA A 190 38.55 -9.96 -2.79
C ALA A 190 38.07 -11.08 -1.85
N LEU A 191 36.78 -11.42 -1.89
CA LEU A 191 36.15 -12.40 -1.02
C LEU A 191 35.97 -13.71 -1.78
N GLN A 192 36.41 -14.83 -1.20
CA GLN A 192 36.25 -16.14 -1.79
C GLN A 192 34.93 -16.78 -1.35
N ILE A 193 34.15 -17.28 -2.29
CA ILE A 193 32.89 -17.98 -2.01
C ILE A 193 33.20 -19.38 -1.49
N ALA A 194 33.00 -19.60 -0.19
CA ALA A 194 33.24 -20.87 0.48
C ALA A 194 32.13 -21.90 0.26
N GLY A 195 30.90 -21.45 0.07
CA GLY A 195 29.78 -22.35 -0.14
C GLY A 195 28.44 -21.63 -0.34
N ALA A 196 27.44 -22.41 -0.72
CA ALA A 196 26.07 -21.95 -0.82
C ALA A 196 25.31 -22.24 0.47
N LEU A 197 24.50 -21.27 0.90
CA LEU A 197 23.57 -21.43 2.00
C LEU A 197 22.37 -22.25 1.52
N SER A 198 22.00 -23.30 2.23
CA SER A 198 20.82 -24.09 1.88
C SER A 198 19.78 -24.02 3.00
N GLY A 199 18.55 -23.71 2.64
CA GLY A 199 17.40 -23.77 3.55
C GLY A 199 16.30 -24.62 2.92
N LYS A 200 15.82 -25.66 3.62
CA LYS A 200 14.79 -26.57 3.08
C LYS A 200 13.41 -25.94 2.97
N GLU A 201 13.06 -25.03 3.86
CA GLU A 201 11.70 -24.46 3.96
C GLU A 201 11.65 -22.95 3.76
N THR A 202 12.79 -22.28 3.88
CA THR A 202 12.84 -20.81 3.84
C THR A 202 13.80 -20.36 2.73
N PRO A 203 13.33 -19.65 1.69
CA PRO A 203 14.23 -19.09 0.69
C PRO A 203 15.16 -18.04 1.33
N ILE A 204 16.43 -18.13 1.00
CA ILE A 204 17.46 -17.20 1.50
C ILE A 204 17.56 -16.04 0.51
N PRO A 205 17.54 -14.78 0.98
CA PRO A 205 17.67 -13.62 0.11
C PRO A 205 18.96 -13.64 -0.73
N ASP A 206 18.87 -13.20 -1.98
CA ASP A 206 19.99 -13.24 -2.94
C ASP A 206 21.08 -12.22 -2.64
N ASP A 207 20.81 -11.25 -1.81
CA ASP A 207 21.73 -10.20 -1.35
C ASP A 207 22.43 -10.55 -0.03
N LEU A 208 22.02 -11.65 0.63
CA LEU A 208 22.59 -12.05 1.91
C LEU A 208 23.92 -12.76 1.74
N ILE A 209 24.93 -12.23 2.42
CA ILE A 209 26.25 -12.82 2.61
C ILE A 209 26.44 -13.10 4.09
N ILE A 210 26.88 -14.30 4.40
CA ILE A 210 27.26 -14.66 5.76
C ILE A 210 28.79 -14.84 5.81
N ALA A 211 29.38 -14.28 6.85
CA ALA A 211 30.78 -14.46 7.16
C ALA A 211 30.97 -14.85 8.63
N ASP A 212 32.12 -15.38 8.98
CA ASP A 212 32.47 -15.58 10.37
C ASP A 212 32.60 -14.22 11.08
N LEU A 213 32.27 -14.20 12.36
CA LEU A 213 32.16 -12.96 13.14
C LEU A 213 33.44 -12.11 13.09
N PRO A 214 34.64 -12.64 13.37
CA PRO A 214 35.90 -11.87 13.29
C PRO A 214 36.19 -11.34 11.90
N MET A 215 35.85 -12.11 10.88
CA MET A 215 35.98 -11.71 9.50
C MET A 215 35.06 -10.52 9.16
N ALA A 216 33.78 -10.61 9.54
CA ALA A 216 32.82 -9.54 9.33
C ALA A 216 33.22 -8.26 10.07
N GLN A 217 33.68 -8.35 11.30
CA GLN A 217 34.20 -7.23 12.07
C GLN A 217 35.41 -6.57 11.37
N THR A 218 36.30 -7.37 10.81
CA THR A 218 37.49 -6.87 10.07
C THR A 218 37.10 -6.18 8.77
N LEU A 219 36.16 -6.78 8.01
CA LEU A 219 35.63 -6.18 6.78
C LEU A 219 34.96 -4.83 7.03
N LEU A 220 34.16 -4.75 8.09
CA LEU A 220 33.42 -3.54 8.46
C LEU A 220 34.28 -2.51 9.22
N ALA A 221 35.57 -2.81 9.46
CA ALA A 221 36.47 -1.99 10.28
C ALA A 221 35.95 -1.73 11.71
N ARG A 222 35.22 -2.70 12.30
CA ARG A 222 34.55 -2.63 13.61
C ARG A 222 35.05 -3.73 14.56
N SER A 223 36.37 -3.81 14.70
CA SER A 223 36.98 -4.86 15.52
C SER A 223 36.54 -4.78 16.98
N GLY A 224 35.97 -5.88 17.49
CA GLY A 224 35.50 -5.99 18.86
C GLY A 224 34.12 -5.38 19.13
N GLU A 225 33.44 -4.86 18.13
CA GLU A 225 32.08 -4.34 18.23
C GLU A 225 31.07 -5.35 17.67
N VAL A 226 29.87 -5.43 18.27
CA VAL A 226 28.73 -6.19 17.76
C VAL A 226 27.46 -5.36 17.84
N ASP A 227 26.55 -5.56 16.89
CA ASP A 227 25.29 -4.80 16.87
C ASP A 227 24.29 -5.33 17.89
N ARG A 228 24.30 -6.62 18.13
CA ARG A 228 23.41 -7.29 19.09
C ARG A 228 23.94 -8.66 19.48
N VAL A 229 23.39 -9.17 20.57
CA VAL A 229 23.50 -10.56 20.95
C VAL A 229 22.13 -11.21 20.91
N GLU A 230 22.01 -12.27 20.11
CA GLU A 230 20.79 -13.06 20.02
C GLU A 230 20.80 -14.13 21.12
N VAL A 231 19.67 -14.29 21.79
CA VAL A 231 19.47 -15.26 22.88
C VAL A 231 18.55 -16.34 22.38
N ILE A 232 19.04 -17.58 22.37
CA ILE A 232 18.27 -18.76 21.97
C ILE A 232 18.11 -19.64 23.22
N LEU A 233 16.86 -19.94 23.58
CA LEU A 233 16.52 -20.82 24.66
C LEU A 233 16.57 -22.28 24.23
N ASP A 234 16.92 -23.18 25.15
CA ASP A 234 16.85 -24.62 24.92
C ASP A 234 15.38 -25.07 24.74
N ASP A 235 15.12 -26.04 23.85
CA ASP A 235 13.77 -26.50 23.51
C ASP A 235 12.97 -27.02 24.73
N ARG A 236 13.65 -27.45 25.78
CA ARG A 236 13.00 -27.88 27.02
C ARG A 236 12.36 -26.74 27.80
N GLU A 237 12.97 -25.56 27.79
CA GLU A 237 12.50 -24.37 28.47
C GLU A 237 11.36 -23.70 27.71
N ARG A 238 11.42 -23.75 26.38
CA ARG A 238 10.40 -23.18 25.50
C ARG A 238 9.07 -23.93 25.51
N ALA A 239 9.12 -25.25 25.66
CA ALA A 239 7.92 -26.10 25.69
C ALA A 239 7.09 -25.98 26.98
N SER A 240 7.60 -25.30 28.02
CA SER A 240 7.05 -25.29 29.38
C SER A 240 6.10 -24.16 29.69
N ASN A 241 5.35 -23.51 28.84
CA ASN A 241 4.38 -22.44 29.11
C ASN A 241 4.85 -20.99 28.82
N PRO A 242 3.93 -20.10 28.38
CA PRO A 242 4.21 -18.66 28.24
C PRO A 242 4.67 -17.97 29.54
N GLU A 243 4.28 -18.51 30.71
CA GLU A 243 4.73 -18.02 32.01
C GLU A 243 6.23 -18.27 32.26
N SER A 244 6.81 -19.34 31.70
CA SER A 244 8.23 -19.59 31.84
C SER A 244 9.09 -18.60 31.04
N LEU A 245 8.62 -18.14 29.88
CA LEU A 245 9.30 -17.10 29.09
C LEU A 245 9.42 -15.78 29.85
N ALA A 246 8.35 -15.37 30.52
CA ALA A 246 8.35 -14.15 31.34
C ALA A 246 9.33 -14.26 32.55
N ILE A 247 9.40 -15.44 33.17
CA ILE A 247 10.34 -15.68 34.27
C ILE A 247 11.80 -15.64 33.79
N ILE A 248 12.09 -16.18 32.58
CA ILE A 248 13.42 -16.15 31.98
C ILE A 248 13.77 -14.72 31.56
N GLU A 249 12.81 -13.98 31.01
CA GLU A 249 12.97 -12.56 30.65
C GLU A 249 13.37 -11.74 31.90
N ASP A 250 12.65 -11.91 33.01
CA ASP A 250 12.96 -11.22 34.27
C ASP A 250 14.32 -11.60 34.80
N LYS A 251 14.68 -12.89 34.80
CA LYS A 251 16.01 -13.36 35.23
C LYS A 251 17.15 -12.80 34.36
N LEU A 252 16.95 -12.72 33.03
CA LEU A 252 17.94 -12.14 32.13
C LEU A 252 18.05 -10.64 32.39
N ARG A 253 16.92 -9.93 32.54
CA ARG A 253 16.87 -8.51 32.78
C ARG A 253 17.55 -8.10 34.09
N GLU A 254 17.39 -8.87 35.16
CA GLU A 254 18.06 -8.63 36.45
C GLU A 254 19.58 -8.81 36.38
N ARG A 255 20.07 -9.60 35.43
CA ARG A 255 21.50 -9.90 35.29
C ARG A 255 22.21 -9.10 34.21
N LEU A 256 21.47 -8.33 33.43
CA LEU A 256 22.06 -7.53 32.36
C LEU A 256 22.98 -6.44 32.91
N PRO A 257 24.16 -6.25 32.33
CA PRO A 257 25.00 -5.09 32.61
C PRO A 257 24.29 -3.75 32.36
N GLU A 258 24.73 -2.72 33.07
CA GLU A 258 24.19 -1.36 32.83
C GLU A 258 24.44 -0.91 31.39
N GLY A 259 23.44 -0.26 30.77
CA GLY A 259 23.53 0.21 29.38
C GLY A 259 23.07 -0.80 28.32
N LEU A 260 22.66 -2.02 28.70
CA LEU A 260 22.09 -3.03 27.81
C LEU A 260 20.59 -3.21 28.03
N VAL A 261 19.86 -3.52 26.97
CA VAL A 261 18.42 -3.75 27.00
C VAL A 261 18.10 -5.11 26.41
N LEU A 262 17.27 -5.87 27.13
CA LEU A 262 16.67 -7.11 26.64
C LEU A 262 15.34 -6.80 25.95
N LYS A 263 15.17 -7.27 24.74
CA LYS A 263 13.92 -7.17 23.95
C LYS A 263 13.48 -8.55 23.48
N PRO A 264 12.18 -8.85 23.53
CA PRO A 264 11.66 -10.02 22.82
C PRO A 264 11.97 -9.92 21.31
N ALA A 265 12.42 -11.00 20.71
CA ALA A 265 12.72 -11.01 19.27
C ALA A 265 11.45 -10.70 18.42
N ALA A 266 10.28 -11.09 18.90
CA ALA A 266 8.99 -10.77 18.33
C ALA A 266 8.72 -9.25 18.22
N GLU A 267 9.24 -8.43 19.14
CA GLU A 267 9.07 -6.98 19.12
C GLU A 267 9.79 -6.34 17.92
N ARG A 268 10.99 -6.81 17.58
CA ARG A 268 11.73 -6.37 16.39
C ARG A 268 11.02 -6.76 15.10
N VAL A 269 10.44 -7.95 15.06
CA VAL A 269 9.61 -8.40 13.93
C VAL A 269 8.39 -7.50 13.80
N ALA A 270 7.75 -7.17 14.91
CA ALA A 270 6.59 -6.28 14.95
C ALA A 270 6.93 -4.83 14.56
N GLU A 271 8.07 -4.30 15.02
CA GLU A 271 8.55 -2.96 14.64
C GLU A 271 8.76 -2.84 13.13
N ARG A 272 9.41 -3.82 12.49
CA ARG A 272 9.60 -3.85 11.04
C ARG A 272 8.31 -4.15 10.26
N ALA A 273 7.41 -4.93 10.86
CA ALA A 273 6.11 -5.23 10.26
C ALA A 273 5.16 -4.03 10.26
N SER A 274 5.35 -3.04 11.16
CA SER A 274 4.45 -1.89 11.27
C SER A 274 4.41 -1.05 10.00
N MET A 275 5.57 -0.81 9.36
CA MET A 275 5.66 -0.11 8.08
C MET A 275 4.90 -0.82 6.96
N THR A 276 5.09 -2.15 6.86
CA THR A 276 4.40 -2.98 5.87
C THR A 276 2.92 -3.13 6.18
N GLU A 277 2.54 -3.08 7.46
CA GLU A 277 1.15 -3.22 7.90
C GLU A 277 0.31 -2.00 7.53
N ALA A 278 0.82 -0.79 7.71
CA ALA A 278 0.16 0.43 7.29
C ALA A 278 -0.05 0.47 5.75
N PHE A 279 0.98 0.07 4.98
CA PHE A 279 0.88 -0.07 3.53
C PHE A 279 -0.13 -1.15 3.14
N ARG A 280 -0.10 -2.32 3.78
CA ARG A 280 -1.04 -3.42 3.57
C ARG A 280 -2.47 -3.01 3.85
N LEU A 281 -2.72 -2.31 4.96
CA LEU A 281 -4.04 -1.78 5.30
C LEU A 281 -4.55 -0.83 4.22
N ASN A 282 -3.71 0.08 3.73
CA ASN A 282 -4.09 1.00 2.66
C ASN A 282 -4.50 0.26 1.38
N LEU A 283 -3.74 -0.77 0.98
CA LEU A 283 -4.08 -1.62 -0.17
C LEU A 283 -5.38 -2.41 0.05
N VAL A 284 -5.59 -2.98 1.23
CA VAL A 284 -6.84 -3.70 1.57
C VAL A 284 -8.04 -2.79 1.46
N ILE A 285 -7.91 -1.53 1.87
CA ILE A 285 -8.99 -0.56 1.81
C ILE A 285 -9.32 -0.17 0.39
N LEU A 286 -8.28 0.08 -0.39
CA LEU A 286 -8.44 0.38 -1.81
C LEU A 286 -9.16 -0.77 -2.53
N SER A 287 -8.85 -2.02 -2.16
CA SER A 287 -9.53 -3.21 -2.68
C SER A 287 -10.98 -3.32 -2.23
N LEU A 288 -11.28 -2.95 -0.98
CA LEU A 288 -12.64 -2.89 -0.45
C LEU A 288 -13.51 -1.85 -1.17
N ILE A 289 -12.96 -0.67 -1.45
CA ILE A 289 -13.64 0.36 -2.24
C ILE A 289 -13.89 -0.16 -3.67
N SER A 290 -12.90 -0.76 -4.30
CA SER A 290 -13.04 -1.38 -5.64
C SER A 290 -14.11 -2.48 -5.65
N MET A 291 -14.18 -3.30 -4.60
CA MET A 291 -15.20 -4.31 -4.43
C MET A 291 -16.61 -3.70 -4.30
N MET A 292 -16.75 -2.60 -3.56
CA MET A 292 -18.03 -1.87 -3.44
C MET A 292 -18.51 -1.32 -4.78
N VAL A 293 -17.59 -0.74 -5.56
CA VAL A 293 -17.89 -0.27 -6.92
C VAL A 293 -18.38 -1.44 -7.78
N SER A 294 -17.67 -2.55 -7.73
CA SER A 294 -18.03 -3.76 -8.48
C SER A 294 -19.39 -4.32 -8.05
N ALA A 295 -19.68 -4.38 -6.74
CA ALA A 295 -20.99 -4.79 -6.22
C ALA A 295 -22.13 -3.96 -6.79
N TYR A 296 -21.92 -2.64 -6.81
CA TYR A 296 -22.92 -1.73 -7.33
C TYR A 296 -23.14 -1.89 -8.85
N LEU A 297 -22.05 -2.09 -9.62
CA LEU A 297 -22.14 -2.32 -11.05
C LEU A 297 -22.77 -3.67 -11.40
N ILE A 298 -22.50 -4.70 -10.60
CA ILE A 298 -23.18 -6.00 -10.72
C ILE A 298 -24.69 -5.85 -10.47
N LEU A 299 -25.07 -5.09 -9.42
CA LEU A 299 -26.46 -4.77 -9.14
C LEU A 299 -27.12 -4.09 -10.35
N GLN A 300 -26.49 -3.06 -10.91
CA GLN A 300 -26.99 -2.35 -12.08
C GLN A 300 -27.12 -3.26 -13.30
N ALA A 301 -26.14 -4.12 -13.53
CA ALA A 301 -26.13 -5.04 -14.66
C ALA A 301 -27.23 -6.12 -14.57
N LEU A 302 -27.42 -6.66 -13.36
CA LEU A 302 -28.48 -7.65 -13.10
C LEU A 302 -29.87 -7.01 -13.14
N ASP A 303 -30.03 -5.79 -12.63
CA ASP A 303 -31.26 -5.03 -12.74
C ASP A 303 -31.64 -4.80 -14.22
N ALA A 304 -30.68 -4.34 -15.02
CA ALA A 304 -30.85 -4.18 -16.45
C ALA A 304 -31.23 -5.49 -17.18
N ALA A 305 -30.68 -6.64 -16.75
CA ALA A 305 -31.04 -7.94 -17.29
C ALA A 305 -32.49 -8.35 -16.93
N VAL A 306 -32.91 -8.14 -15.69
CA VAL A 306 -34.28 -8.41 -15.23
C VAL A 306 -35.30 -7.53 -15.95
N VAL A 307 -34.98 -6.27 -16.08
CA VAL A 307 -35.85 -5.29 -16.76
C VAL A 307 -36.13 -5.68 -18.21
N ARG A 308 -35.09 -6.06 -18.94
CA ARG A 308 -35.26 -6.51 -20.35
C ARG A 308 -36.18 -7.71 -20.49
N ARG A 309 -36.29 -8.53 -19.45
CA ARG A 309 -37.10 -9.76 -19.45
C ARG A 309 -38.46 -9.59 -18.77
N ARG A 310 -38.85 -8.37 -18.35
CA ARG A 310 -40.09 -8.14 -17.60
C ARG A 310 -41.34 -8.66 -18.32
N GLY A 311 -41.42 -8.46 -19.63
CA GLY A 311 -42.53 -8.99 -20.45
C GLY A 311 -42.60 -10.50 -20.40
N GLU A 312 -41.45 -11.18 -20.52
CA GLU A 312 -41.39 -12.64 -20.46
C GLU A 312 -41.69 -13.14 -19.05
N ILE A 313 -41.21 -12.48 -18.02
CA ILE A 313 -41.51 -12.78 -16.61
C ILE A 313 -43.01 -12.62 -16.34
N ALA A 314 -43.62 -11.55 -16.88
CA ALA A 314 -45.05 -11.34 -16.78
C ALA A 314 -45.85 -12.49 -17.45
N THR A 315 -45.43 -12.92 -18.63
CA THR A 315 -46.01 -14.04 -19.36
C THR A 315 -45.87 -15.36 -18.56
N LEU A 316 -44.67 -15.66 -18.03
CA LEU A 316 -44.45 -16.85 -17.19
C LEU A 316 -45.35 -16.85 -15.95
N LYS A 317 -45.54 -15.71 -15.30
CA LYS A 317 -46.48 -15.57 -14.17
C LYS A 317 -47.93 -15.75 -14.59
N SER A 318 -48.31 -15.26 -15.74
CA SER A 318 -49.67 -15.47 -16.29
C SER A 318 -49.95 -16.95 -16.61
N LEU A 319 -48.90 -17.70 -16.96
CA LEU A 319 -48.95 -19.16 -17.18
C LEU A 319 -48.88 -19.98 -15.88
N GLY A 320 -48.86 -19.33 -14.71
CA GLY A 320 -48.92 -19.99 -13.42
C GLY A 320 -47.58 -20.33 -12.78
N VAL A 321 -46.45 -19.84 -13.32
CA VAL A 321 -45.13 -20.02 -12.69
C VAL A 321 -45.10 -19.23 -11.39
N SER A 322 -44.67 -19.89 -10.28
CA SER A 322 -44.61 -19.27 -8.97
C SER A 322 -43.57 -18.15 -8.94
N SER A 323 -43.87 -17.04 -8.23
CA SER A 323 -42.90 -15.92 -8.03
C SER A 323 -41.64 -16.40 -7.35
N GLN A 324 -41.72 -17.46 -6.51
CA GLN A 324 -40.58 -18.03 -5.82
C GLN A 324 -39.65 -18.80 -6.77
N SER A 325 -40.19 -19.56 -7.71
CA SER A 325 -39.41 -20.26 -8.75
C SER A 325 -38.64 -19.24 -9.64
N ILE A 326 -39.28 -18.11 -9.98
CA ILE A 326 -38.62 -17.04 -10.74
C ILE A 326 -37.47 -16.43 -9.92
N ARG A 327 -37.68 -16.13 -8.62
CA ARG A 327 -36.64 -15.59 -7.75
C ARG A 327 -35.44 -16.54 -7.65
N VAL A 328 -35.70 -17.83 -7.40
CA VAL A 328 -34.63 -18.83 -7.28
C VAL A 328 -33.84 -18.93 -8.58
N THR A 329 -34.54 -18.93 -9.73
CA THR A 329 -33.88 -18.98 -11.04
C THR A 329 -32.93 -17.77 -11.25
N LEU A 330 -33.37 -16.56 -10.94
CA LEU A 330 -32.57 -15.35 -11.08
C LEU A 330 -31.39 -15.33 -10.09
N LEU A 331 -31.57 -15.81 -8.86
CA LEU A 331 -30.46 -15.92 -7.90
C LEU A 331 -29.45 -16.99 -8.31
N LEU A 332 -29.89 -18.12 -8.87
CA LEU A 332 -29.00 -19.14 -9.41
C LEU A 332 -28.24 -18.61 -10.65
N GLU A 333 -28.88 -17.81 -11.48
CA GLU A 333 -28.21 -17.11 -12.59
C GLU A 333 -27.15 -16.17 -12.08
N ALA A 334 -27.46 -15.35 -11.05
CA ALA A 334 -26.50 -14.46 -10.41
C ALA A 334 -25.33 -15.24 -9.78
N ALA A 335 -25.60 -16.35 -9.09
CA ALA A 335 -24.56 -17.22 -8.53
C ALA A 335 -23.64 -17.81 -9.61
N PHE A 336 -24.22 -18.22 -10.75
CA PHE A 336 -23.46 -18.77 -11.86
C PHE A 336 -22.60 -17.71 -12.55
N ILE A 337 -23.11 -16.49 -12.70
CA ILE A 337 -22.33 -15.31 -13.15
C ILE A 337 -21.21 -15.03 -12.17
N GLY A 338 -21.49 -15.07 -10.85
CA GLY A 338 -20.50 -14.93 -9.81
C GLY A 338 -19.39 -15.98 -9.89
N LEU A 339 -19.77 -17.24 -10.13
CA LEU A 339 -18.80 -18.34 -10.27
C LEU A 339 -17.89 -18.16 -11.49
N LEU A 340 -18.45 -17.91 -12.66
CA LEU A 340 -17.68 -17.72 -13.90
C LEU A 340 -16.84 -16.44 -13.85
N GLY A 341 -17.43 -15.36 -13.35
CA GLY A 341 -16.73 -14.10 -13.17
C GLY A 341 -15.58 -14.21 -12.17
N SER A 342 -15.76 -14.99 -11.09
CA SER A 342 -14.69 -15.27 -10.14
C SER A 342 -13.55 -16.10 -10.74
N ALA A 343 -13.87 -17.10 -11.55
CA ALA A 343 -12.86 -17.90 -12.24
C ALA A 343 -11.96 -17.01 -13.14
N LEU A 344 -12.58 -16.11 -13.93
CA LEU A 344 -11.87 -15.12 -14.72
C LEU A 344 -11.15 -14.10 -13.84
N GLY A 345 -11.78 -13.68 -12.73
CA GLY A 345 -11.23 -12.72 -11.78
C GLY A 345 -10.01 -13.24 -11.05
N ILE A 346 -9.98 -14.51 -10.65
CA ILE A 346 -8.81 -15.13 -10.04
C ILE A 346 -7.63 -15.14 -11.02
N GLY A 347 -7.87 -15.47 -12.30
CA GLY A 347 -6.86 -15.41 -13.35
C GLY A 347 -6.35 -13.98 -13.59
N LEU A 348 -7.25 -13.00 -13.69
CA LEU A 348 -6.90 -11.58 -13.78
C LEU A 348 -6.15 -11.10 -12.53
N GLY A 349 -6.58 -11.52 -11.35
CA GLY A 349 -5.94 -11.20 -10.08
C GLY A 349 -4.52 -11.74 -10.01
N ALA A 350 -4.28 -12.97 -10.45
CA ALA A 350 -2.94 -13.54 -10.53
C ALA A 350 -2.04 -12.75 -11.51
N LEU A 351 -2.57 -12.37 -12.67
CA LEU A 351 -1.84 -11.56 -13.65
C LEU A 351 -1.53 -10.15 -13.12
N LEU A 352 -2.47 -9.53 -12.41
CA LEU A 352 -2.25 -8.25 -11.75
C LEU A 352 -1.25 -8.39 -10.61
N ALA A 353 -1.32 -9.46 -9.83
CA ALA A 353 -0.40 -9.72 -8.76
C ALA A 353 1.03 -9.91 -9.28
N THR A 354 1.25 -10.68 -10.36
CA THR A 354 2.59 -10.84 -10.96
C THR A 354 3.15 -9.51 -11.44
N ALA A 355 2.34 -8.71 -12.15
CA ALA A 355 2.75 -7.38 -12.58
C ALA A 355 3.07 -6.44 -11.41
N THR A 356 2.24 -6.50 -10.35
CA THR A 356 2.41 -5.67 -9.15
C THR A 356 3.61 -6.09 -8.33
N VAL A 357 3.84 -7.40 -8.19
CA VAL A 357 4.96 -7.94 -7.39
C VAL A 357 6.29 -7.69 -8.08
N GLN A 358 6.38 -7.76 -9.40
CA GLN A 358 7.58 -7.34 -10.13
C GLN A 358 7.93 -5.87 -9.85
N VAL A 359 6.93 -4.98 -9.95
CA VAL A 359 7.10 -3.56 -9.62
C VAL A 359 7.48 -3.35 -8.15
N LEU A 360 6.85 -4.10 -7.25
CA LEU A 360 7.13 -3.99 -5.82
C LEU A 360 8.53 -4.56 -5.49
N ALA A 361 8.94 -5.62 -6.16
CA ALA A 361 10.29 -6.18 -6.03
C ALA A 361 11.35 -5.18 -6.48
N ASP A 362 11.16 -4.53 -7.61
CA ASP A 362 12.07 -3.49 -8.10
C ASP A 362 12.16 -2.33 -7.09
N THR A 363 11.04 -1.97 -6.44
CA THR A 363 10.99 -0.96 -5.39
C THR A 363 11.71 -1.41 -4.12
N VAL A 364 11.44 -2.63 -3.67
CA VAL A 364 12.08 -3.21 -2.47
C VAL A 364 13.56 -3.40 -2.72
N ASN A 365 13.94 -3.87 -3.89
CA ASN A 365 15.34 -4.04 -4.31
C ASN A 365 16.08 -2.71 -4.38
N ALA A 366 15.40 -1.64 -4.78
CA ALA A 366 16.00 -0.30 -4.81
C ALA A 366 16.12 0.35 -3.42
N LEU A 367 15.23 0.01 -2.48
CA LEU A 367 15.12 0.64 -1.15
C LEU A 367 15.81 -0.12 -0.03
N TYR A 368 15.66 -1.46 -0.05
CA TYR A 368 15.98 -2.26 1.10
C TYR A 368 16.88 -3.47 0.78
N PHE A 369 16.60 -4.26 -0.25
CA PHE A 369 17.34 -5.50 -0.55
C PHE A 369 17.12 -5.97 -1.99
N ALA A 370 18.14 -6.61 -2.58
CA ALA A 370 17.98 -7.40 -3.79
C ALA A 370 17.30 -8.74 -3.43
N THR A 371 15.99 -8.80 -3.62
CA THR A 371 15.24 -10.05 -3.46
C THR A 371 14.84 -10.59 -4.81
N SER A 372 15.17 -11.84 -5.09
CA SER A 372 14.53 -12.58 -6.17
C SER A 372 13.08 -12.82 -5.77
N VAL A 373 12.16 -12.22 -6.50
CA VAL A 373 10.76 -12.45 -6.27
C VAL A 373 10.42 -13.85 -6.73
N GLU A 374 10.28 -14.77 -5.79
CA GLU A 374 9.71 -16.09 -6.09
C GLU A 374 8.37 -15.92 -6.81
N SER A 375 8.19 -16.71 -7.86
CA SER A 375 6.95 -16.74 -8.63
C SER A 375 5.74 -16.86 -7.70
N ILE A 376 4.75 -15.97 -7.85
CA ILE A 376 3.53 -15.99 -7.06
C ILE A 376 2.89 -17.37 -7.14
N ARG A 377 2.86 -18.09 -6.04
CA ARG A 377 2.16 -19.36 -5.93
C ARG A 377 0.70 -19.11 -5.53
N LEU A 378 -0.22 -19.46 -6.41
CA LEU A 378 -1.64 -19.49 -6.09
C LEU A 378 -1.89 -20.48 -4.96
N GLN A 379 -2.33 -19.97 -3.81
CA GLN A 379 -2.71 -20.80 -2.68
C GLN A 379 -4.20 -21.20 -2.79
N ALA A 380 -4.55 -22.36 -2.23
CA ALA A 380 -5.95 -22.80 -2.17
C ALA A 380 -6.87 -21.77 -1.47
N SER A 381 -6.33 -21.01 -0.51
CA SER A 381 -7.06 -19.93 0.16
C SER A 381 -7.49 -18.80 -0.79
N ASP A 382 -6.71 -18.49 -1.83
CA ASP A 382 -7.05 -17.46 -2.82
C ASP A 382 -8.21 -17.88 -3.69
N LEU A 383 -8.26 -19.17 -4.03
CA LEU A 383 -9.36 -19.75 -4.79
C LEU A 383 -10.67 -19.68 -3.98
N TRP A 384 -10.64 -20.15 -2.71
CA TRP A 384 -11.82 -20.14 -1.85
C TRP A 384 -12.33 -18.73 -1.56
N VAL A 385 -11.43 -17.79 -1.28
CA VAL A 385 -11.82 -16.39 -1.05
C VAL A 385 -12.34 -15.75 -2.33
N GLY A 386 -11.67 -15.93 -3.46
CA GLY A 386 -12.12 -15.38 -4.75
C GLY A 386 -13.49 -15.91 -5.16
N PHE A 387 -13.72 -17.21 -5.14
CA PHE A 387 -15.03 -17.81 -5.44
C PHE A 387 -16.10 -17.42 -4.43
N GLY A 388 -15.79 -17.52 -3.13
CA GLY A 388 -16.71 -17.17 -2.07
C GLY A 388 -17.18 -15.71 -2.17
N MET A 389 -16.26 -14.78 -2.37
CA MET A 389 -16.59 -13.35 -2.49
C MET A 389 -17.34 -13.03 -3.77
N GLY A 390 -16.93 -13.55 -4.92
CA GLY A 390 -17.63 -13.26 -6.17
C GLY A 390 -19.04 -13.83 -6.20
N ILE A 391 -19.26 -15.04 -5.67
CA ILE A 391 -20.60 -15.62 -5.54
C ILE A 391 -21.44 -14.81 -4.54
N ALA A 392 -20.89 -14.49 -3.36
CA ALA A 392 -21.58 -13.70 -2.33
C ALA A 392 -21.98 -12.32 -2.87
N LEU A 393 -21.05 -11.65 -3.53
CA LEU A 393 -21.26 -10.33 -4.11
C LEU A 393 -22.36 -10.35 -5.19
N SER A 394 -22.31 -11.34 -6.08
CA SER A 394 -23.30 -11.51 -7.14
C SER A 394 -24.69 -11.89 -6.60
N LEU A 395 -24.76 -12.70 -5.54
CA LEU A 395 -26.01 -13.02 -4.86
C LEU A 395 -26.61 -11.79 -4.14
N LEU A 396 -25.78 -11.03 -3.41
CA LEU A 396 -26.22 -9.81 -2.74
C LEU A 396 -26.71 -8.77 -3.74
N ALA A 397 -25.96 -8.57 -4.82
CA ALA A 397 -26.35 -7.66 -5.90
C ALA A 397 -27.58 -8.13 -6.66
N GLY A 398 -27.74 -9.44 -6.88
CA GLY A 398 -28.87 -10.03 -7.57
C GLY A 398 -30.15 -10.12 -6.74
N TRP A 399 -30.04 -10.01 -5.41
CA TRP A 399 -31.20 -10.17 -4.51
C TRP A 399 -32.28 -9.09 -4.72
N LEU A 400 -31.89 -7.85 -4.90
CA LEU A 400 -32.80 -6.72 -5.15
C LEU A 400 -33.54 -6.87 -6.49
N PRO A 401 -32.88 -7.07 -7.64
CA PRO A 401 -33.54 -7.31 -8.93
C PRO A 401 -34.44 -8.54 -8.91
N ALA A 402 -34.01 -9.62 -8.24
CA ALA A 402 -34.83 -10.81 -8.12
C ALA A 402 -36.11 -10.60 -7.30
N ARG A 403 -36.05 -9.77 -6.24
CA ARG A 403 -37.22 -9.34 -5.46
C ARG A 403 -38.15 -8.47 -6.30
N ASP A 404 -37.63 -7.57 -7.10
CA ASP A 404 -38.40 -6.71 -7.98
C ASP A 404 -39.13 -7.52 -9.05
N ALA A 405 -38.47 -8.53 -9.65
CA ALA A 405 -39.08 -9.45 -10.59
C ALA A 405 -40.27 -10.22 -9.97
N MET A 406 -40.23 -10.56 -8.67
CA MET A 406 -41.34 -11.18 -7.98
C MET A 406 -42.57 -10.28 -7.86
N GLN A 407 -42.38 -8.98 -7.72
CA GLN A 407 -43.46 -7.99 -7.54
C GLN A 407 -44.06 -7.51 -8.87
N THR A 408 -43.54 -7.96 -10.00
CA THR A 408 -43.98 -7.61 -11.35
C THR A 408 -45.46 -8.02 -11.55
N PRO A 409 -46.38 -7.02 -11.78
CA PRO A 409 -47.79 -7.32 -11.98
C PRO A 409 -48.06 -7.68 -13.44
N PRO A 410 -48.50 -8.94 -13.76
CA PRO A 410 -48.67 -9.40 -15.14
C PRO A 410 -49.65 -8.54 -15.94
N ALA A 411 -50.80 -8.23 -15.34
CA ALA A 411 -51.86 -7.49 -16.02
C ALA A 411 -51.46 -6.09 -16.45
N GLN A 412 -50.68 -5.37 -15.64
CA GLN A 412 -50.22 -4.02 -15.97
C GLN A 412 -49.18 -4.00 -17.07
N ILE A 413 -48.22 -4.96 -17.02
CA ILE A 413 -47.15 -5.00 -18.03
C ILE A 413 -47.69 -5.47 -19.37
N LEU A 414 -48.57 -6.44 -19.40
CA LEU A 414 -49.19 -6.92 -20.65
C LEU A 414 -50.13 -5.90 -21.27
N ALA A 415 -50.83 -5.08 -20.44
CA ALA A 415 -51.81 -4.07 -20.93
C ALA A 415 -51.18 -2.73 -21.27
N ARG A 416 -50.14 -2.24 -20.53
CA ARG A 416 -49.62 -0.89 -20.67
C ARG A 416 -48.13 -0.81 -21.00
N GLY A 417 -47.39 -1.92 -20.92
CA GLY A 417 -45.92 -1.96 -21.14
C GLY A 417 -45.08 -1.27 -20.07
N ASP A 418 -45.66 -0.51 -19.16
CA ASP A 418 -44.99 0.31 -18.19
C ASP A 418 -45.32 -0.07 -16.75
N TRP A 419 -44.30 -0.36 -15.97
CA TRP A 419 -44.40 -0.50 -14.54
C TRP A 419 -43.10 0.04 -13.89
N SER A 420 -43.24 1.02 -13.03
CA SER A 420 -42.13 1.55 -12.25
C SER A 420 -42.00 0.78 -10.91
N PRO A 421 -40.85 0.20 -10.60
CA PRO A 421 -40.68 -0.55 -9.40
C PRO A 421 -40.81 0.27 -8.11
N GLY A 422 -41.32 -0.37 -7.07
CA GLY A 422 -41.68 0.23 -5.78
C GLY A 422 -40.52 0.68 -4.88
N PHE A 423 -39.32 0.94 -5.42
CA PHE A 423 -38.17 1.44 -4.63
C PHE A 423 -38.30 2.93 -4.25
N ARG A 424 -39.48 3.41 -3.96
CA ARG A 424 -39.72 4.78 -3.47
C ARG A 424 -38.87 5.09 -2.23
N TRP A 425 -38.53 4.09 -1.41
CA TRP A 425 -37.69 4.26 -0.24
C TRP A 425 -36.24 4.62 -0.59
N LEU A 426 -35.63 3.94 -1.57
CA LEU A 426 -34.27 4.25 -2.05
C LEU A 426 -34.21 5.56 -2.86
N GLN A 427 -35.35 6.02 -3.39
CA GLN A 427 -35.46 7.32 -4.07
C GLN A 427 -35.68 8.48 -3.09
N SER A 428 -35.92 8.19 -1.81
CA SER A 428 -36.06 9.21 -0.78
C SER A 428 -34.68 9.80 -0.44
N ARG A 429 -34.58 11.08 -0.20
CA ARG A 429 -33.36 11.78 0.22
C ARG A 429 -32.92 11.41 1.62
N TRP A 430 -33.85 10.95 2.47
CA TRP A 430 -33.59 10.69 3.88
C TRP A 430 -32.55 9.58 4.13
N PRO A 431 -32.57 8.41 3.49
CA PRO A 431 -31.55 7.38 3.65
C PRO A 431 -30.15 7.88 3.28
N ALA A 432 -30.04 8.67 2.20
CA ALA A 432 -28.77 9.25 1.76
C ALA A 432 -28.21 10.21 2.82
N ILE A 433 -29.06 11.13 3.31
CA ILE A 433 -28.67 12.11 4.34
C ILE A 433 -28.29 11.38 5.63
N LEU A 434 -29.06 10.39 6.06
CA LEU A 434 -28.74 9.59 7.25
C LEU A 434 -27.40 8.86 7.12
N MET A 435 -27.11 8.29 5.96
CA MET A 435 -25.82 7.65 5.72
C MET A 435 -24.66 8.65 5.78
N ILE A 436 -24.80 9.81 5.16
CA ILE A 436 -23.76 10.86 5.21
C ILE A 436 -23.53 11.33 6.66
N LEU A 437 -24.62 11.56 7.41
CA LEU A 437 -24.53 11.94 8.83
C LEU A 437 -23.93 10.83 9.70
N PHE A 438 -24.30 9.59 9.46
CA PHE A 438 -23.70 8.45 10.15
C PHE A 438 -22.20 8.34 9.85
N GLY A 439 -21.80 8.58 8.60
CA GLY A 439 -20.38 8.66 8.22
C GLY A 439 -19.64 9.78 8.98
N LEU A 440 -20.26 10.98 9.12
CA LEU A 440 -19.70 12.07 9.92
C LEU A 440 -19.58 11.69 11.40
N LEU A 441 -20.55 10.95 11.93
CA LEU A 441 -20.50 10.45 13.32
C LEU A 441 -19.40 9.40 13.48
N ALA A 442 -19.22 8.53 12.50
CA ALA A 442 -18.19 7.49 12.50
C ALA A 442 -16.76 8.06 12.60
N LEU A 443 -16.51 9.29 12.14
CA LEU A 443 -15.22 9.96 12.28
C LEU A 443 -14.80 10.18 13.73
N LYS A 444 -15.74 10.18 14.67
CA LYS A 444 -15.45 10.31 16.12
C LYS A 444 -15.03 9.00 16.77
N LEU A 445 -15.12 7.87 16.06
CA LEU A 445 -14.67 6.58 16.58
C LEU A 445 -13.14 6.59 16.76
N PRO A 446 -12.65 6.17 17.92
CA PRO A 446 -11.21 6.08 18.15
C PRO A 446 -10.61 5.00 17.23
N ALA A 447 -9.39 5.25 16.77
CA ALA A 447 -8.62 4.25 16.05
C ALA A 447 -8.05 3.23 17.06
N PRO A 448 -8.45 1.96 17.03
CA PRO A 448 -7.86 0.93 17.85
C PRO A 448 -6.37 0.76 17.53
N VAL A 449 -5.58 0.60 18.58
CA VAL A 449 -4.14 0.34 18.48
C VAL A 449 -3.94 -1.16 18.40
N LEU A 450 -3.17 -1.63 17.42
CA LEU A 450 -2.76 -3.03 17.35
C LEU A 450 -1.59 -3.31 18.29
N GLU A 451 -1.34 -4.58 18.57
CA GLU A 451 -0.17 -5.04 19.34
C GLU A 451 1.16 -4.59 18.69
N SER A 452 1.20 -4.44 17.37
CA SER A 452 2.32 -3.88 16.59
C SER A 452 2.51 -2.36 16.74
N GLY A 453 1.67 -1.67 17.52
CA GLY A 453 1.70 -0.21 17.67
C GLY A 453 1.00 0.57 16.54
N GLY A 454 0.63 -0.07 15.45
CA GLY A 454 -0.15 0.52 14.36
C GLY A 454 -1.59 0.87 14.78
N ARG A 455 -2.19 1.88 14.16
CA ARG A 455 -3.59 2.27 14.42
C ARG A 455 -4.44 2.00 13.21
N ILE A 456 -5.59 1.36 13.40
CA ILE A 456 -6.56 1.12 12.33
C ILE A 456 -7.61 2.23 12.32
N PRO A 457 -7.71 3.07 11.28
CA PRO A 457 -8.69 4.14 11.18
C PRO A 457 -10.10 3.62 10.81
N VAL A 458 -10.68 2.76 11.66
CA VAL A 458 -11.99 2.12 11.43
C VAL A 458 -13.08 3.16 11.17
N GLY A 459 -13.07 4.27 11.92
CA GLY A 459 -14.04 5.35 11.74
C GLY A 459 -13.93 6.02 10.38
N GLY A 460 -12.71 6.23 9.87
CA GLY A 460 -12.47 6.78 8.54
C GLY A 460 -13.01 5.87 7.44
N PHE A 461 -12.83 4.56 7.57
CA PHE A 461 -13.32 3.60 6.57
C PHE A 461 -14.83 3.46 6.56
N LEU A 462 -15.46 3.43 7.73
CA LEU A 462 -16.92 3.47 7.82
C LEU A 462 -17.47 4.75 7.21
N ALA A 463 -16.83 5.88 7.47
CA ALA A 463 -17.23 7.16 6.88
C ALA A 463 -17.12 7.14 5.34
N ALA A 464 -16.00 6.63 4.79
CA ALA A 464 -15.80 6.48 3.35
C ALA A 464 -16.92 5.64 2.72
N GLY A 465 -17.21 4.48 3.28
CA GLY A 465 -18.30 3.62 2.83
C GLY A 465 -19.65 4.33 2.87
N CYS A 466 -19.97 4.95 3.99
CA CYS A 466 -21.24 5.66 4.16
C CYS A 466 -21.39 6.84 3.21
N TRP A 467 -20.32 7.61 2.96
CA TRP A 467 -20.34 8.72 2.02
C TRP A 467 -20.48 8.28 0.58
N ILE A 468 -19.80 7.19 0.18
CA ILE A 468 -19.93 6.62 -1.16
C ILE A 468 -21.37 6.15 -1.40
N PHE A 469 -21.95 5.37 -0.48
CA PHE A 469 -23.33 4.88 -0.61
C PHE A 469 -24.35 6.02 -0.52
N GLY A 470 -24.17 6.94 0.40
CA GLY A 470 -25.03 8.12 0.52
C GLY A 470 -25.01 8.99 -0.74
N ALA A 471 -23.83 9.19 -1.32
CA ALA A 471 -23.67 9.91 -2.57
C ALA A 471 -24.29 9.18 -3.77
N ALA A 472 -24.14 7.85 -3.84
CA ALA A 472 -24.80 7.04 -4.86
C ALA A 472 -26.32 7.21 -4.82
N LEU A 473 -26.93 7.19 -3.62
CA LEU A 473 -28.36 7.41 -3.45
C LEU A 473 -28.79 8.85 -3.81
N LEU A 474 -27.97 9.85 -3.53
CA LEU A 474 -28.26 11.26 -3.81
C LEU A 474 -27.97 11.67 -5.26
N SER A 475 -27.15 10.91 -5.96
CA SER A 475 -26.65 11.24 -7.31
C SER A 475 -27.76 11.47 -8.33
N GLY A 476 -28.86 10.73 -8.24
CA GLY A 476 -30.02 10.90 -9.09
C GLY A 476 -30.71 12.28 -8.93
N GLU A 477 -30.75 12.81 -7.72
CA GLU A 477 -31.29 14.17 -7.46
C GLU A 477 -30.33 15.25 -8.01
N CYS A 478 -29.02 15.04 -7.82
CA CYS A 478 -27.99 15.93 -8.35
C CYS A 478 -28.04 15.96 -9.88
N MET A 479 -28.18 14.81 -10.53
CA MET A 479 -28.34 14.69 -11.97
C MET A 479 -29.57 15.50 -12.46
N VAL A 480 -30.73 15.33 -11.83
CA VAL A 480 -31.96 16.05 -12.18
C VAL A 480 -31.76 17.56 -12.00
N ALA A 481 -31.18 17.99 -10.89
CA ALA A 481 -30.90 19.39 -10.61
C ALA A 481 -29.96 20.03 -11.63
N LEU A 482 -28.85 19.35 -11.97
CA LEU A 482 -27.86 19.81 -12.95
C LEU A 482 -28.49 19.93 -14.34
N ASN A 483 -29.26 18.93 -14.78
CA ASN A 483 -29.87 18.93 -16.10
C ASN A 483 -31.01 19.95 -16.19
N ARG A 484 -31.80 20.20 -15.13
CA ARG A 484 -32.74 21.32 -15.06
C ARG A 484 -32.04 22.66 -15.14
N GLY A 485 -30.84 22.77 -14.57
CA GLY A 485 -29.96 23.94 -14.72
C GLY A 485 -29.53 24.16 -16.16
N LEU A 486 -29.13 23.12 -16.88
CA LEU A 486 -28.73 23.17 -18.29
C LEU A 486 -29.89 23.60 -19.21
N LEU A 487 -31.13 23.20 -18.90
CA LEU A 487 -32.32 23.61 -19.67
C LEU A 487 -32.61 25.13 -19.63
N ARG A 488 -31.96 25.90 -18.76
CA ARG A 488 -32.05 27.37 -18.73
C ARG A 488 -31.24 28.05 -19.82
N PHE A 489 -30.29 27.33 -20.41
CA PHE A 489 -29.53 27.84 -21.56
C PHE A 489 -30.30 27.60 -22.86
N ASP A 490 -30.02 28.42 -23.87
CA ASP A 490 -30.63 28.27 -25.19
C ASP A 490 -29.99 27.11 -25.95
N LEU A 491 -30.61 25.93 -25.81
CA LEU A 491 -30.19 24.68 -26.44
C LEU A 491 -31.01 24.47 -27.71
N GLY A 492 -30.36 24.00 -28.78
CA GLY A 492 -31.10 23.58 -29.97
C GLY A 492 -32.09 22.43 -29.66
N PRO A 493 -33.08 22.18 -30.51
CA PRO A 493 -34.21 21.30 -30.22
C PRO A 493 -33.82 19.86 -29.87
N VAL A 494 -32.81 19.32 -30.52
CA VAL A 494 -32.29 17.95 -30.25
C VAL A 494 -31.59 17.88 -28.89
N SER A 495 -30.74 18.85 -28.57
CA SER A 495 -30.04 18.90 -27.29
C SER A 495 -30.98 19.18 -26.12
N ARG A 496 -31.98 20.05 -26.32
CA ARG A 496 -33.03 20.32 -25.33
C ARG A 496 -33.82 19.06 -25.01
N LEU A 497 -34.18 18.27 -26.03
CA LEU A 497 -34.91 17.02 -25.84
C LEU A 497 -34.04 15.98 -25.09
N ALA A 498 -32.75 15.85 -25.47
CA ALA A 498 -31.83 14.95 -24.78
C ALA A 498 -31.69 15.29 -23.29
N VAL A 499 -31.42 16.56 -22.96
CA VAL A 499 -31.28 17.04 -21.59
C VAL A 499 -32.59 16.94 -20.79
N SER A 500 -33.75 17.23 -21.40
CA SER A 500 -35.05 17.14 -20.73
C SER A 500 -35.38 15.70 -20.31
N ARG A 501 -35.05 14.71 -21.12
CA ARG A 501 -35.21 13.29 -20.78
C ARG A 501 -34.38 12.89 -19.55
N VAL A 502 -33.15 13.36 -19.47
CA VAL A 502 -32.31 13.14 -18.28
C VAL A 502 -32.85 13.89 -17.06
N ALA A 503 -33.37 15.12 -17.26
CA ALA A 503 -33.97 15.96 -16.23
C ALA A 503 -35.29 15.40 -15.64
N GLU A 504 -36.00 14.53 -16.38
CA GLU A 504 -37.16 13.78 -15.87
C GLU A 504 -36.76 12.75 -14.81
N GLY A 505 -35.52 12.33 -14.81
CA GLY A 505 -34.92 11.49 -13.75
C GLY A 505 -35.57 10.13 -13.59
N SER A 506 -35.73 9.37 -14.68
CA SER A 506 -36.23 8.00 -14.61
C SER A 506 -35.39 7.14 -13.64
N SER A 507 -35.99 6.10 -13.07
CA SER A 507 -35.30 5.25 -12.10
C SER A 507 -33.98 4.66 -12.65
N ARG A 508 -33.88 4.49 -13.95
CA ARG A 508 -32.72 3.95 -14.65
C ARG A 508 -31.59 4.95 -14.85
N HIS A 509 -31.97 6.17 -15.22
CA HIS A 509 -30.98 7.26 -15.25
C HIS A 509 -30.34 7.43 -13.86
N ARG A 510 -31.13 7.35 -12.80
CA ARG A 510 -30.65 7.42 -11.40
C ARG A 510 -29.69 6.28 -11.07
N LEU A 511 -30.01 5.04 -11.45
CA LEU A 511 -29.14 3.89 -11.24
C LEU A 511 -27.83 4.00 -12.04
N ALA A 512 -27.91 4.37 -13.32
CA ALA A 512 -26.73 4.54 -14.16
C ALA A 512 -25.77 5.60 -13.61
N VAL A 513 -26.32 6.75 -13.21
CA VAL A 513 -25.56 7.86 -12.62
C VAL A 513 -24.94 7.45 -11.29
N ALA A 514 -25.65 6.71 -10.43
CA ALA A 514 -25.16 6.32 -9.13
C ALA A 514 -23.91 5.44 -9.21
N GLY A 515 -23.89 4.45 -10.12
CA GLY A 515 -22.68 3.62 -10.35
C GLY A 515 -21.50 4.43 -10.89
N LEU A 516 -21.81 5.33 -11.81
CA LEU A 516 -20.78 6.17 -12.41
C LEU A 516 -20.22 7.18 -11.41
N VAL A 517 -21.06 7.75 -10.54
CA VAL A 517 -20.64 8.65 -9.45
C VAL A 517 -19.69 7.95 -8.48
N VAL A 518 -20.00 6.71 -8.10
CA VAL A 518 -19.12 5.90 -7.21
C VAL A 518 -17.75 5.66 -7.86
N ALA A 519 -17.75 5.28 -9.14
CA ALA A 519 -16.51 5.03 -9.86
C ALA A 519 -15.67 6.32 -10.05
N VAL A 520 -16.33 7.43 -10.41
CA VAL A 520 -15.66 8.75 -10.53
C VAL A 520 -15.13 9.22 -9.19
N ALA A 521 -15.89 9.05 -8.12
CA ALA A 521 -15.47 9.42 -6.77
C ALA A 521 -14.23 8.65 -6.33
N MET A 522 -14.18 7.33 -6.62
CA MET A 522 -13.01 6.51 -6.35
C MET A 522 -11.79 7.03 -7.12
N VAL A 523 -11.89 7.18 -8.44
CA VAL A 523 -10.77 7.65 -9.28
C VAL A 523 -10.30 9.03 -8.84
N THR A 524 -11.23 9.97 -8.59
CA THR A 524 -10.88 11.32 -8.13
C THR A 524 -10.22 11.31 -6.76
N GLY A 525 -10.73 10.51 -5.80
CA GLY A 525 -10.16 10.39 -4.46
C GLY A 525 -8.75 9.83 -4.48
N ILE A 526 -8.48 8.84 -5.32
CA ILE A 526 -7.14 8.26 -5.49
C ILE A 526 -6.20 9.27 -6.18
N LEU A 527 -6.65 9.95 -7.26
CA LEU A 527 -5.85 10.99 -7.92
C LEU A 527 -5.48 12.12 -6.94
N GLN A 528 -6.43 12.51 -6.08
CA GLN A 528 -6.20 13.51 -5.04
C GLN A 528 -5.16 13.04 -4.01
N LEU A 529 -5.27 11.81 -3.53
CA LEU A 529 -4.32 11.25 -2.56
C LEU A 529 -2.92 11.17 -3.15
N VAL A 530 -2.79 10.58 -4.35
CA VAL A 530 -1.48 10.42 -5.01
C VAL A 530 -0.85 11.76 -5.35
N GLY A 531 -1.64 12.70 -5.90
CA GLY A 531 -1.15 14.05 -6.22
C GLY A 531 -0.69 14.80 -4.97
N SER A 532 -1.47 14.74 -3.88
CA SER A 532 -1.09 15.36 -2.61
C SER A 532 0.14 14.71 -1.98
N PHE A 533 0.29 13.40 -2.10
CA PHE A 533 1.47 12.69 -1.61
C PHE A 533 2.71 13.07 -2.43
N GLN A 534 2.59 13.09 -3.76
CA GLN A 534 3.69 13.46 -4.65
C GLN A 534 4.18 14.88 -4.37
N SER A 535 3.29 15.86 -4.30
CA SER A 535 3.69 17.24 -4.05
C SER A 535 4.20 17.44 -2.62
N THR A 536 3.72 16.65 -1.66
CA THR A 536 4.27 16.63 -0.30
C THR A 536 5.72 16.18 -0.30
N ILE A 537 6.02 15.05 -0.97
CA ILE A 537 7.37 14.51 -1.07
C ILE A 537 8.28 15.47 -1.85
N GLU A 538 7.85 15.99 -3.00
CA GLU A 538 8.64 16.95 -3.79
C GLU A 538 9.02 18.16 -2.95
N ARG A 539 8.06 18.76 -2.22
CA ARG A 539 8.32 19.89 -1.34
C ARG A 539 9.21 19.52 -0.16
N TRP A 540 9.03 18.35 0.41
CA TRP A 540 9.90 17.86 1.50
C TRP A 540 11.33 17.64 1.01
N LEU A 541 11.52 17.08 -0.19
CA LEU A 541 12.85 16.94 -0.80
C LEU A 541 13.51 18.29 -1.07
N ASP A 542 12.75 19.29 -1.53
CA ASP A 542 13.27 20.65 -1.74
C ASP A 542 13.77 21.28 -0.44
N VAL A 543 13.10 20.96 0.67
CA VAL A 543 13.48 21.44 2.00
C VAL A 543 14.57 20.57 2.63
N ARG A 544 14.55 19.25 2.40
CA ARG A 544 15.53 18.33 3.01
C ARG A 544 16.89 18.36 2.32
N PHE A 545 16.91 18.54 1.01
CA PHE A 545 18.14 18.55 0.21
C PHE A 545 18.55 19.97 -0.18
N GLN A 546 18.87 20.81 0.83
CA GLN A 546 19.29 22.20 0.65
C GLN A 546 20.81 22.34 0.49
N ALA A 547 21.59 21.38 0.99
CA ALA A 547 23.03 21.38 0.86
C ALA A 547 23.50 21.01 -0.55
N ASP A 548 24.67 21.47 -0.93
CA ASP A 548 25.29 21.18 -2.23
C ASP A 548 25.79 19.74 -2.31
N LEU A 549 26.41 19.25 -1.24
CA LEU A 549 26.95 17.89 -1.14
C LEU A 549 26.54 17.23 0.18
N TYR A 550 26.29 15.95 0.10
CA TYR A 550 25.97 15.05 1.21
C TYR A 550 27.06 14.00 1.31
N VAL A 551 27.64 13.87 2.48
CA VAL A 551 28.73 12.96 2.77
C VAL A 551 28.28 11.97 3.83
N SER A 552 28.46 10.68 3.55
CA SER A 552 28.25 9.59 4.48
C SER A 552 29.35 8.55 4.30
N GLU A 553 29.49 7.61 5.22
CA GLU A 553 30.40 6.49 5.04
C GLU A 553 29.86 5.57 3.94
N GLN A 554 30.74 5.03 3.13
CA GLN A 554 30.39 4.11 2.05
C GLN A 554 29.76 2.84 2.62
N GLY A 555 28.58 2.49 2.14
CA GLY A 555 27.81 1.35 2.66
C GLY A 555 26.86 1.68 3.82
N SER A 556 26.86 2.92 4.31
CA SER A 556 25.92 3.42 5.30
C SER A 556 24.56 3.68 4.64
N THR A 557 23.76 2.65 4.46
CA THR A 557 22.41 2.77 3.91
C THR A 557 21.38 2.63 5.01
N GLY A 558 20.88 3.73 5.48
CA GLY A 558 19.75 3.82 6.40
C GLY A 558 20.13 4.13 7.84
N ALA A 559 19.14 4.55 8.61
CA ALA A 559 19.27 4.96 10.00
C ALA A 559 19.69 3.82 10.97
N ASP A 560 19.72 2.58 10.49
CA ASP A 560 20.16 1.41 11.29
C ASP A 560 21.68 1.16 11.20
N SER A 561 22.40 1.76 10.24
CA SER A 561 23.86 1.70 10.20
C SER A 561 24.42 2.76 11.11
N LEU A 562 24.93 2.35 12.26
CA LEU A 562 25.61 3.19 13.24
C LEU A 562 27.07 3.50 12.87
N ASN A 563 27.46 3.20 11.63
CA ASN A 563 28.78 3.55 11.09
C ASN A 563 28.83 5.03 10.81
N GLY A 564 29.42 5.78 11.70
CA GLY A 564 29.62 7.22 11.56
C GLY A 564 31.00 7.55 10.96
N ILE A 565 31.05 8.69 10.29
CA ILE A 565 32.26 9.24 9.71
C ILE A 565 33.27 9.56 10.84
N ASP A 566 34.55 9.29 10.61
CA ASP A 566 35.61 9.66 11.56
C ASP A 566 35.62 11.20 11.75
N PRO A 567 35.56 11.66 13.01
CA PRO A 567 35.58 13.11 13.32
C PRO A 567 36.77 13.87 12.71
N GLU A 568 37.93 13.23 12.59
CA GLU A 568 39.09 13.85 11.94
C GLU A 568 38.87 14.05 10.44
N VAL A 569 38.17 13.11 9.79
CA VAL A 569 37.78 13.21 8.37
C VAL A 569 36.80 14.35 8.19
N VAL A 570 35.80 14.46 9.07
CA VAL A 570 34.83 15.58 9.04
C VAL A 570 35.54 16.90 9.21
N ALA A 571 36.45 17.02 10.17
CA ALA A 571 37.21 18.25 10.39
C ALA A 571 38.05 18.64 9.14
N ARG A 572 38.65 17.64 8.46
CA ARG A 572 39.37 17.89 7.19
C ARG A 572 38.47 18.29 6.05
N LEU A 573 37.27 17.74 5.97
CA LEU A 573 36.26 18.12 4.99
C LEU A 573 35.79 19.56 5.19
N VAL A 574 35.40 19.90 6.40
CA VAL A 574 34.85 21.22 6.75
C VAL A 574 35.92 22.36 6.64
N SER A 575 37.19 22.03 6.87
CA SER A 575 38.29 23.03 6.77
C SER A 575 38.64 23.45 5.34
N ARG A 576 38.00 22.91 4.31
CA ARG A 576 38.27 23.24 2.91
C ARG A 576 37.77 24.62 2.55
N GLU A 577 38.59 25.35 1.79
CA GLU A 577 38.33 26.74 1.37
C GLU A 577 37.04 26.87 0.55
N ALA A 578 36.63 25.82 -0.17
CA ALA A 578 35.42 25.80 -0.99
C ALA A 578 34.12 25.70 -0.15
N ILE A 579 34.22 25.31 1.12
CA ILE A 579 33.06 25.10 2.00
C ILE A 579 32.76 26.38 2.78
N ASP A 580 31.50 26.77 2.83
CA ASP A 580 31.03 27.94 3.60
C ASP A 580 30.69 27.52 5.03
N TYR A 581 29.81 26.50 5.16
CA TYR A 581 29.47 25.86 6.42
C TYR A 581 29.04 24.40 6.20
N ALA A 582 28.93 23.65 7.27
CA ALA A 582 28.51 22.26 7.26
C ALA A 582 27.47 21.99 8.35
N ASP A 583 26.49 21.17 8.03
CA ASP A 583 25.53 20.60 8.99
C ASP A 583 25.89 19.13 9.24
N THR A 584 26.37 18.88 10.44
CA THR A 584 26.82 17.53 10.84
C THR A 584 25.78 16.89 11.73
N GLN A 585 25.29 15.71 11.33
CA GLN A 585 24.19 15.04 11.98
C GLN A 585 24.63 13.76 12.70
N TYR A 586 24.34 13.72 13.97
CA TYR A 586 24.52 12.58 14.86
C TYR A 586 23.16 11.91 15.03
N VAL A 587 23.08 10.60 14.86
CA VAL A 587 21.80 9.88 14.89
C VAL A 587 21.92 8.64 15.75
N THR A 588 20.95 8.41 16.61
CA THR A 588 20.79 7.16 17.34
C THR A 588 19.31 6.90 17.64
N TYR A 589 18.98 5.67 18.01
CA TYR A 589 17.66 5.36 18.47
C TYR A 589 17.64 5.21 19.99
N VAL A 590 16.65 5.82 20.61
CA VAL A 590 16.42 5.77 22.05
C VAL A 590 15.01 5.29 22.36
N ASN A 591 14.80 4.71 23.54
CA ASN A 591 13.48 4.33 23.99
C ASN A 591 12.77 5.52 24.64
N ALA A 592 11.46 5.55 24.49
CA ALA A 592 10.57 6.51 25.14
C ALA A 592 9.31 5.76 25.65
N PRO A 593 8.45 6.35 26.46
CA PRO A 593 7.36 5.65 27.16
C PRO A 593 6.37 4.88 26.26
N ARG A 594 6.34 5.19 24.97
CA ARG A 594 5.43 4.54 23.99
C ARG A 594 6.17 3.89 22.83
N GLY A 595 7.41 3.51 23.02
CA GLY A 595 8.26 2.83 22.06
C GLY A 595 9.49 3.62 21.64
N ARG A 596 10.22 3.08 20.68
CA ARG A 596 11.46 3.63 20.15
C ARG A 596 11.24 4.92 19.36
N THR A 597 12.19 5.85 19.44
CA THR A 597 12.24 7.10 18.66
C THR A 597 13.66 7.41 18.21
N MET A 598 13.82 8.22 17.20
CA MET A 598 15.12 8.66 16.73
C MET A 598 15.54 9.92 17.46
N LEU A 599 16.75 9.92 18.02
CA LEU A 599 17.39 11.06 18.64
C LEU A 599 18.47 11.57 17.68
N VAL A 600 18.35 12.82 17.26
CA VAL A 600 19.25 13.47 16.30
C VAL A 600 19.97 14.64 16.98
N GLY A 601 21.28 14.67 16.87
CA GLY A 601 22.12 15.79 17.31
C GLY A 601 22.53 16.63 16.10
N VAL A 602 22.25 17.93 16.14
CA VAL A 602 22.59 18.90 15.09
C VAL A 602 23.05 20.21 15.72
N ASP A 603 23.58 21.12 14.91
CA ASP A 603 23.68 22.50 15.33
C ASP A 603 22.28 23.13 15.33
N LEU A 604 21.71 23.26 16.51
CA LEU A 604 20.31 23.69 16.67
C LEU A 604 20.12 25.14 16.23
N GLU A 605 21.13 26.00 16.42
CA GLU A 605 21.10 27.40 16.00
C GLU A 605 21.12 27.53 14.46
N LEU A 606 21.87 26.66 13.77
CA LEU A 606 21.88 26.55 12.33
C LEU A 606 20.51 26.10 11.80
N TRP A 607 19.89 25.11 12.47
CA TRP A 607 18.59 24.59 12.11
C TRP A 607 17.44 25.57 12.32
N GLU A 608 17.52 26.39 13.35
CA GLU A 608 16.50 27.41 13.60
C GLU A 608 16.61 28.61 12.62
N ASN A 609 17.84 29.00 12.22
CA ASN A 609 18.04 30.24 11.53
C ASN A 609 18.40 30.13 10.03
N ARG A 610 18.97 29.00 9.59
CA ARG A 610 19.51 28.86 8.22
C ARG A 610 18.91 27.72 7.43
N ILE A 611 18.50 26.61 8.09
CA ILE A 611 17.93 25.47 7.43
C ILE A 611 16.41 25.61 7.41
N ASN A 612 15.84 25.73 6.22
CA ASN A 612 14.38 25.78 6.09
C ASN A 612 13.74 24.46 6.52
N GLN A 613 12.63 24.56 7.23
CA GLN A 613 11.81 23.42 7.64
C GLN A 613 10.35 23.63 7.25
N ILE A 614 9.62 22.55 7.06
CA ILE A 614 8.16 22.60 6.91
C ILE A 614 7.56 22.60 8.32
N TRP A 615 7.32 23.78 8.86
CA TRP A 615 6.82 23.91 10.21
C TRP A 615 5.34 23.60 10.31
N GLN A 616 4.97 22.72 11.22
CA GLN A 616 3.59 22.57 11.71
C GLN A 616 3.32 23.56 12.87
N SER A 617 4.34 23.72 13.72
CA SER A 617 4.36 24.73 14.75
C SER A 617 5.81 25.26 14.83
N PRO A 618 6.09 26.48 14.32
CA PRO A 618 7.44 27.03 14.30
C PRO A 618 7.98 27.22 15.72
N PRO A 619 9.32 27.26 15.89
CA PRO A 619 9.92 27.58 17.14
C PRO A 619 9.38 28.93 17.64
N GLY A 620 8.90 28.95 18.87
CA GLY A 620 8.36 30.15 19.51
C GLY A 620 9.26 30.62 20.64
N THR A 621 8.90 31.72 21.27
CA THR A 621 9.55 32.27 22.46
C THR A 621 9.27 31.46 23.74
N LEU A 622 8.89 30.19 23.61
CA LEU A 622 8.63 29.31 24.74
C LEU A 622 9.96 28.92 25.39
N ASN A 623 10.17 29.36 26.61
CA ASN A 623 11.30 28.88 27.41
C ASN A 623 11.11 27.38 27.69
N PRO A 624 12.18 26.56 27.54
CA PRO A 624 12.13 25.16 27.93
C PRO A 624 11.71 25.04 29.40
N VAL A 625 11.03 23.94 29.72
CA VAL A 625 10.68 23.61 31.11
C VAL A 625 11.99 23.42 31.88
N GLU A 626 12.07 23.96 33.10
CA GLU A 626 13.27 23.87 33.94
C GLU A 626 13.68 22.39 34.13
N GLY A 627 14.90 22.06 33.76
CA GLY A 627 15.42 20.69 33.83
C GLY A 627 15.14 19.82 32.59
N ALA A 628 14.54 20.37 31.52
CA ALA A 628 14.36 19.67 30.25
C ALA A 628 15.08 20.41 29.10
N GLU A 629 15.72 19.65 28.21
CA GLU A 629 16.44 20.21 27.05
C GLU A 629 15.49 20.64 25.93
N PRO A 630 15.78 21.78 25.25
CA PRO A 630 15.00 22.17 24.09
C PRO A 630 15.21 21.19 22.93
N ALA A 631 14.11 20.82 22.26
CA ALA A 631 14.16 19.93 21.13
C ALA A 631 13.20 20.39 20.01
N LEU A 632 13.66 20.28 18.76
CA LEU A 632 12.77 20.29 17.61
C LEU A 632 12.25 18.87 17.39
N VAL A 633 10.94 18.69 17.26
CA VAL A 633 10.38 17.35 17.12
C VAL A 633 9.60 17.21 15.83
N SER A 634 9.62 16.01 15.27
CA SER A 634 8.78 15.71 14.11
C SER A 634 7.29 15.61 14.48
N GLU A 635 6.41 15.82 13.51
CA GLU A 635 4.96 15.66 13.69
C GLU A 635 4.61 14.24 14.17
N ALA A 636 5.28 13.22 13.62
CA ALA A 636 5.10 11.83 14.03
C ALA A 636 5.45 11.63 15.52
N PHE A 637 6.55 12.24 16.00
CA PHE A 637 6.92 12.22 17.41
C PHE A 637 5.83 12.86 18.28
N ALA A 638 5.43 14.08 17.95
CA ALA A 638 4.46 14.84 18.72
C ALA A 638 3.13 14.07 18.88
N ARG A 639 2.65 13.45 17.80
CA ARG A 639 1.41 12.65 17.79
C ARG A 639 1.56 11.33 18.52
N ARG A 640 2.68 10.62 18.33
CA ARG A 640 2.91 9.31 18.96
C ARG A 640 2.98 9.41 20.47
N PHE A 641 3.71 10.39 20.96
CA PHE A 641 3.87 10.62 22.40
C PHE A 641 2.77 11.50 23.02
N GLY A 642 1.90 12.08 22.19
CA GLY A 642 0.78 12.92 22.62
C GLY A 642 1.24 14.23 23.25
N VAL A 643 2.34 14.79 22.74
CA VAL A 643 3.02 15.97 23.26
C VAL A 643 2.77 17.16 22.33
N LEU A 644 2.46 18.29 22.91
CA LEU A 644 2.38 19.57 22.23
C LEU A 644 3.65 20.39 22.49
N GLN A 645 3.83 21.47 21.74
CA GLN A 645 4.89 22.44 21.98
C GLN A 645 4.84 22.93 23.43
N GLY A 646 5.99 22.91 24.14
CA GLY A 646 6.08 23.25 25.57
C GLY A 646 5.78 22.10 26.54
N GLY A 647 5.37 20.90 26.06
CA GLY A 647 5.23 19.72 26.90
C GLY A 647 6.59 19.08 27.25
N VAL A 648 6.58 17.98 27.99
CA VAL A 648 7.80 17.26 28.39
C VAL A 648 7.68 15.78 28.05
N VAL A 649 8.74 15.22 27.45
CA VAL A 649 8.88 13.78 27.21
C VAL A 649 10.21 13.31 27.78
N THR A 650 10.22 12.18 28.47
CA THR A 650 11.44 11.54 28.94
C THR A 650 11.92 10.52 27.91
N LEU A 651 13.20 10.59 27.57
CA LEU A 651 13.90 9.67 26.68
C LEU A 651 14.90 8.86 27.49
N GLU A 652 14.95 7.57 27.27
CA GLU A 652 15.93 6.67 27.87
C GLU A 652 17.22 6.73 27.03
N THR A 653 18.23 7.45 27.52
CA THR A 653 19.52 7.62 26.85
C THR A 653 20.60 6.82 27.56
N PRO A 654 21.78 6.57 26.93
CA PRO A 654 22.92 5.93 27.61
C PRO A 654 23.37 6.64 28.89
N ALA A 655 23.22 7.96 28.96
CA ALA A 655 23.48 8.75 30.16
C ALA A 655 22.31 8.76 31.15
N GLY A 656 21.35 7.81 31.03
CA GLY A 656 20.14 7.73 31.85
C GLY A 656 18.94 8.49 31.27
N PRO A 657 17.82 8.50 32.00
CA PRO A 657 16.60 9.17 31.54
C PRO A 657 16.80 10.68 31.47
N LYS A 658 16.50 11.27 30.33
CA LYS A 658 16.62 12.71 30.03
C LYS A 658 15.28 13.26 29.54
N ALA A 659 14.93 14.45 30.02
CA ALA A 659 13.72 15.14 29.62
C ALA A 659 13.98 16.08 28.45
N VAL A 660 13.10 16.10 27.47
CA VAL A 660 13.10 17.03 26.33
C VAL A 660 11.81 17.83 26.28
N THR A 661 11.90 19.10 25.92
CA THR A 661 10.76 19.99 25.70
C THR A 661 10.70 20.37 24.21
N PRO A 662 9.63 19.98 23.48
CA PRO A 662 9.43 20.44 22.11
C PRO A 662 9.28 21.96 22.03
N ILE A 663 10.23 22.62 21.40
CA ILE A 663 10.20 24.07 21.12
C ILE A 663 9.63 24.38 19.75
N GLY A 664 9.64 23.40 18.83
CA GLY A 664 9.06 23.47 17.50
C GLY A 664 8.66 22.09 16.99
N ILE A 665 7.64 22.06 16.12
CA ILE A 665 7.18 20.83 15.48
C ILE A 665 7.30 20.99 13.97
N TYR A 666 8.06 20.11 13.33
CA TYR A 666 8.27 20.11 11.87
C TYR A 666 7.77 18.85 11.20
N ALA A 667 7.46 18.94 9.91
CA ALA A 667 7.05 17.79 9.12
C ALA A 667 8.29 16.98 8.69
N ASP A 668 8.29 15.70 9.05
CA ASP A 668 9.32 14.75 8.62
C ASP A 668 8.62 13.47 8.13
N TYR A 669 8.85 13.12 6.88
CA TYR A 669 8.25 11.96 6.22
C TYR A 669 9.22 10.78 6.10
N GLY A 670 10.45 10.94 6.61
CA GLY A 670 11.49 9.91 6.56
C GLY A 670 11.47 8.92 7.72
N ASN A 671 10.77 9.24 8.82
CA ASN A 671 10.76 8.41 10.02
C ASN A 671 9.39 8.36 10.70
N GLU A 672 8.75 7.18 10.67
CA GLU A 672 7.46 6.96 11.31
C GLU A 672 7.53 6.83 12.84
N PHE A 673 8.70 6.45 13.38
CA PHE A 673 8.90 6.36 14.84
C PHE A 673 8.96 7.72 15.51
N GLY A 674 9.09 8.77 14.72
CA GLY A 674 9.28 10.14 15.16
C GLY A 674 10.74 10.47 15.48
N THR A 675 11.05 11.75 15.40
CA THR A 675 12.41 12.29 15.60
C THR A 675 12.39 13.37 16.67
N ALA A 676 13.31 13.28 17.61
CA ALA A 676 13.64 14.37 18.53
C ALA A 676 15.03 14.89 18.14
N THR A 677 15.12 16.17 17.77
CA THR A 677 16.35 16.84 17.35
C THR A 677 16.80 17.79 18.44
N ILE A 678 18.00 17.59 18.96
CA ILE A 678 18.60 18.35 20.04
C ILE A 678 19.95 18.94 19.59
N ASP A 679 20.52 19.81 20.42
CA ASP A 679 21.87 20.33 20.16
C ASP A 679 22.91 19.21 20.16
N GLN A 680 23.88 19.29 19.22
CA GLN A 680 24.91 18.26 19.04
C GLN A 680 25.81 18.08 20.27
N ASN A 681 26.04 19.13 21.08
CA ASN A 681 26.87 19.02 22.28
C ASN A 681 26.10 18.27 23.37
N THR A 682 24.82 18.57 23.54
CA THR A 682 23.93 17.80 24.43
C THR A 682 23.83 16.33 23.98
N TRP A 683 23.72 16.10 22.67
CA TRP A 683 23.67 14.75 22.11
C TRP A 683 24.93 13.94 22.45
N ARG A 684 26.15 14.53 22.24
CA ARG A 684 27.43 13.88 22.60
C ARG A 684 27.52 13.53 24.07
N GLN A 685 27.01 14.40 24.95
CA GLN A 685 26.96 14.14 26.39
C GLN A 685 26.02 13.00 26.76
N TRP A 686 24.90 12.85 26.06
CA TRP A 686 23.90 11.84 26.35
C TRP A 686 24.21 10.46 25.74
N VAL A 687 24.87 10.43 24.60
CA VAL A 687 25.13 9.20 23.84
C VAL A 687 26.55 8.70 23.98
N GLY A 688 27.52 9.58 24.21
CA GLY A 688 28.92 9.22 24.50
C GLY A 688 29.76 8.90 23.26
N THR A 689 29.29 9.15 22.05
CA THR A 689 30.04 8.98 20.78
C THR A 689 30.19 10.30 20.06
N ASP A 690 31.29 10.46 19.30
CA ASP A 690 31.57 11.68 18.51
C ASP A 690 31.59 11.40 16.99
N ARG A 691 31.06 10.26 16.56
CA ARG A 691 30.98 9.89 15.15
C ARG A 691 29.65 10.33 14.53
N PRO A 692 29.63 11.33 13.65
CA PRO A 692 28.42 11.73 12.96
C PRO A 692 28.03 10.72 11.88
N LEU A 693 26.75 10.51 11.68
CA LEU A 693 26.22 9.60 10.65
C LEU A 693 26.42 10.20 9.25
N ASN A 694 26.16 11.49 9.10
CA ASN A 694 26.34 12.19 7.84
C ASN A 694 26.73 13.65 8.08
N THR A 695 27.27 14.27 7.03
CA THR A 695 27.63 15.70 7.00
C THR A 695 27.15 16.29 5.70
N SER A 696 26.37 17.35 5.80
CA SER A 696 25.87 18.13 4.68
C SER A 696 26.77 19.36 4.48
N LEU A 697 27.33 19.53 3.29
CA LEU A 697 28.28 20.59 2.98
C LEU A 697 27.61 21.67 2.12
N PHE A 698 27.70 22.90 2.54
CA PHE A 698 27.25 24.07 1.81
C PHE A 698 28.47 24.80 1.22
N LEU A 699 28.49 24.96 -0.08
CA LEU A 699 29.63 25.55 -0.81
C LEU A 699 29.51 27.07 -0.88
N LYS A 700 30.67 27.74 -0.99
CA LYS A 700 30.69 29.18 -1.24
C LYS A 700 30.07 29.52 -2.60
N PRO A 701 29.43 30.69 -2.73
CA PRO A 701 28.82 31.09 -3.97
C PRO A 701 29.83 31.13 -5.14
N GLY A 702 29.44 30.51 -6.27
CA GLY A 702 30.25 30.47 -7.49
C GLY A 702 31.20 29.28 -7.60
N VAL A 703 31.21 28.35 -6.64
CA VAL A 703 32.01 27.11 -6.71
C VAL A 703 31.19 26.04 -7.46
N ASP A 704 31.84 25.32 -8.38
CA ASP A 704 31.18 24.20 -9.09
C ASP A 704 31.11 22.97 -8.21
N THR A 705 29.90 22.60 -7.84
CA THR A 705 29.57 21.43 -6.97
C THR A 705 30.15 20.12 -7.50
N ASN A 706 30.14 19.91 -8.84
CA ASN A 706 30.62 18.66 -9.42
C ASN A 706 32.13 18.54 -9.33
N VAL A 707 32.86 19.64 -9.54
CA VAL A 707 34.31 19.65 -9.42
C VAL A 707 34.74 19.36 -7.97
N VAL A 708 34.09 20.00 -7.00
CA VAL A 708 34.37 19.73 -5.58
C VAL A 708 34.04 18.27 -5.21
N ARG A 709 32.89 17.76 -5.64
CA ARG A 709 32.51 16.37 -5.40
C ARG A 709 33.57 15.40 -5.92
N ASP A 710 34.01 15.56 -7.18
CA ASP A 710 34.91 14.64 -7.82
C ASP A 710 36.32 14.69 -7.18
N VAL A 711 36.78 15.87 -6.75
CA VAL A 711 38.02 16.02 -5.97
C VAL A 711 37.92 15.32 -4.61
N LEU A 712 36.79 15.53 -3.90
CA LEU A 712 36.56 14.88 -2.60
C LEU A 712 36.45 13.35 -2.70
N ARG A 713 35.79 12.83 -3.75
CA ARG A 713 35.72 11.38 -4.00
C ARG A 713 37.09 10.74 -4.23
N LEU A 714 37.98 11.44 -4.92
CA LEU A 714 39.35 10.96 -5.14
C LEU A 714 40.19 10.97 -3.86
N GLU A 715 40.00 12.00 -3.01
CA GLU A 715 40.76 12.15 -1.77
C GLU A 715 40.25 11.25 -0.64
N PHE A 716 38.92 11.01 -0.59
CA PHE A 716 38.25 10.21 0.43
C PHE A 716 37.48 9.03 -0.19
N PRO A 717 38.14 8.01 -0.73
CA PRO A 717 37.49 6.91 -1.44
C PRO A 717 36.58 6.03 -0.55
N GLY A 718 36.67 6.16 0.78
CA GLY A 718 35.79 5.49 1.74
C GLY A 718 34.48 6.20 2.03
N LEU A 719 34.27 7.39 1.44
CA LEU A 719 33.06 8.17 1.63
C LEU A 719 32.16 8.10 0.40
N ASP A 720 30.87 8.04 0.64
CA ASP A 720 29.85 8.24 -0.38
C ASP A 720 29.47 9.72 -0.40
N ILE A 721 29.87 10.40 -1.48
CA ILE A 721 29.66 11.85 -1.64
C ILE A 721 28.71 12.05 -2.82
N ARG A 722 27.53 12.55 -2.53
CA ARG A 722 26.47 12.78 -3.52
C ARG A 722 26.01 14.23 -3.53
N ASN A 723 25.56 14.69 -4.67
CA ASN A 723 24.91 15.99 -4.74
C ASN A 723 23.39 15.85 -4.47
N ALA A 724 22.75 16.99 -4.18
CA ALA A 724 21.30 17.03 -3.89
C ALA A 724 20.45 16.44 -5.04
N ARG A 725 20.89 16.63 -6.30
CA ARG A 725 20.15 16.13 -7.47
C ARG A 725 20.16 14.60 -7.53
N GLU A 726 21.34 13.97 -7.32
CA GLU A 726 21.48 12.52 -7.31
C GLU A 726 20.60 11.89 -6.24
N LEU A 727 20.58 12.44 -5.02
CA LEU A 727 19.72 11.96 -3.93
C LEU A 727 18.23 12.15 -4.23
N ARG A 728 17.87 13.31 -4.78
CA ARG A 728 16.48 13.59 -5.17
C ARG A 728 15.97 12.61 -6.24
N GLU A 729 16.78 12.33 -7.26
CA GLU A 729 16.43 11.39 -8.32
C GLU A 729 16.21 9.98 -7.77
N VAL A 730 17.05 9.52 -6.83
CA VAL A 730 16.88 8.23 -6.15
C VAL A 730 15.54 8.19 -5.42
N VAL A 731 15.23 9.19 -4.57
CA VAL A 731 13.98 9.19 -3.79
C VAL A 731 12.74 9.30 -4.70
N LEU A 732 12.80 10.13 -5.75
CA LEU A 732 11.67 10.23 -6.69
C LEU A 732 11.47 8.95 -7.50
N THR A 733 12.54 8.26 -7.88
CA THR A 733 12.45 6.96 -8.54
C THR A 733 11.74 5.95 -7.66
N ILE A 734 12.16 5.85 -6.41
CA ILE A 734 11.53 5.03 -5.38
C ILE A 734 10.05 5.35 -5.22
N PHE A 735 9.73 6.65 -5.15
CA PHE A 735 8.34 7.12 -5.07
C PHE A 735 7.52 6.64 -6.28
N HIS A 736 8.01 6.87 -7.50
CA HIS A 736 7.29 6.48 -8.71
C HIS A 736 7.08 4.97 -8.79
N GLU A 737 8.07 4.17 -8.42
CA GLU A 737 7.94 2.71 -8.36
C GLU A 737 6.87 2.28 -7.34
N THR A 738 6.90 2.84 -6.14
CA THR A 738 5.93 2.52 -5.08
C THR A 738 4.49 2.84 -5.50
N PHE A 739 4.26 3.95 -6.21
CA PHE A 739 2.92 4.35 -6.63
C PHE A 739 2.44 3.73 -7.95
N ARG A 740 3.28 2.99 -8.67
CA ARG A 740 2.87 2.25 -9.90
C ARG A 740 1.67 1.33 -9.64
N VAL A 741 1.63 0.67 -8.51
CA VAL A 741 0.49 -0.17 -8.09
C VAL A 741 -0.80 0.65 -7.97
N THR A 742 -0.70 1.82 -7.38
CA THR A 742 -1.86 2.72 -7.21
C THR A 742 -2.35 3.26 -8.55
N PHE A 743 -1.43 3.56 -9.49
CA PHE A 743 -1.80 3.92 -10.86
C PHE A 743 -2.47 2.77 -11.60
N ALA A 744 -2.00 1.53 -11.44
CA ALA A 744 -2.66 0.37 -12.02
C ALA A 744 -4.10 0.21 -11.50
N LEU A 745 -4.34 0.43 -10.22
CA LEU A 745 -5.68 0.43 -9.63
C LEU A 745 -6.57 1.56 -10.18
N ASN A 746 -6.01 2.74 -10.47
CA ASN A 746 -6.73 3.82 -11.14
C ASN A 746 -7.17 3.42 -12.56
N ILE A 747 -6.33 2.75 -13.32
CA ILE A 747 -6.66 2.22 -14.66
C ILE A 747 -7.81 1.21 -14.54
N ILE A 748 -7.75 0.31 -13.56
CA ILE A 748 -8.82 -0.66 -13.30
C ILE A 748 -10.12 0.07 -12.95
N GLY A 749 -10.10 1.02 -12.04
CA GLY A 749 -11.26 1.83 -11.66
C GLY A 749 -11.88 2.58 -12.85
N THR A 750 -11.05 3.16 -13.70
CA THR A 750 -11.47 3.83 -14.93
C THR A 750 -12.11 2.86 -15.92
N THR A 751 -11.52 1.67 -16.11
CA THR A 751 -12.06 0.62 -16.99
C THR A 751 -13.43 0.15 -16.49
N VAL A 752 -13.58 -0.05 -15.19
CA VAL A 752 -14.84 -0.41 -14.53
C VAL A 752 -15.89 0.70 -14.70
N ALA A 753 -15.50 1.96 -14.56
CA ALA A 753 -16.39 3.11 -14.78
C ALA A 753 -16.92 3.17 -16.23
N ILE A 754 -16.05 2.97 -17.20
CA ILE A 754 -16.41 2.92 -18.63
C ILE A 754 -17.36 1.73 -18.91
N ALA A 755 -17.04 0.56 -18.39
CA ALA A 755 -17.90 -0.63 -18.53
C ALA A 755 -19.29 -0.41 -17.92
N GLY A 756 -19.35 0.20 -16.74
CA GLY A 756 -20.61 0.59 -16.09
C GLY A 756 -21.43 1.59 -16.91
N LEU A 757 -20.76 2.58 -17.49
CA LEU A 757 -21.40 3.55 -18.39
C LEU A 757 -22.01 2.87 -19.62
N VAL A 758 -21.27 1.99 -20.28
CA VAL A 758 -21.73 1.23 -21.45
C VAL A 758 -22.97 0.40 -21.10
N LEU A 759 -22.93 -0.35 -20.00
CA LEU A 759 -24.06 -1.16 -19.55
C LEU A 759 -25.28 -0.30 -19.16
N GLY A 760 -25.06 0.82 -18.47
CA GLY A 760 -26.13 1.77 -18.14
C GLY A 760 -26.81 2.32 -19.39
N MET A 761 -26.02 2.70 -20.40
CA MET A 761 -26.55 3.17 -21.67
C MET A 761 -27.32 2.10 -22.43
N LEU A 762 -26.78 0.89 -22.52
CA LEU A 762 -27.48 -0.24 -23.13
C LEU A 762 -28.83 -0.53 -22.46
N ALA A 763 -28.92 -0.38 -21.15
CA ALA A 763 -30.17 -0.53 -20.40
C ALA A 763 -31.18 0.57 -20.74
N ILE A 764 -30.76 1.84 -20.77
CA ILE A 764 -31.59 3.00 -21.07
C ILE A 764 -32.09 2.92 -22.50
N PHE A 765 -31.25 2.55 -23.45
CA PHE A 765 -31.64 2.41 -24.85
C PHE A 765 -32.60 1.25 -25.10
N ALA A 766 -32.43 0.12 -24.44
CA ALA A 766 -33.34 -1.02 -24.56
C ALA A 766 -34.77 -0.66 -24.16
N GLU A 767 -34.96 0.23 -23.18
CA GLU A 767 -36.29 0.69 -22.74
C GLU A 767 -36.87 1.77 -23.66
N SER A 768 -36.03 2.60 -24.21
CA SER A 768 -36.46 3.72 -25.05
C SER A 768 -36.97 3.30 -26.42
N ALA A 769 -36.98 2.00 -26.77
CA ALA A 769 -37.35 1.50 -28.08
C ALA A 769 -38.81 1.94 -28.51
N SER A 770 -39.79 1.93 -27.60
CA SER A 770 -41.14 2.37 -27.86
C SER A 770 -41.25 3.87 -28.09
N THR A 771 -40.49 4.68 -27.31
CA THR A 771 -40.41 6.12 -27.46
C THR A 771 -39.78 6.49 -28.81
N TRP A 772 -38.86 5.65 -29.30
CA TRP A 772 -38.19 5.83 -30.57
C TRP A 772 -39.10 5.57 -31.75
N GLU A 773 -39.96 4.55 -31.64
CA GLU A 773 -41.02 4.33 -32.62
C GLU A 773 -41.92 5.51 -32.74
N THR A 774 -42.38 6.08 -31.62
CA THR A 774 -43.23 7.26 -31.59
C THR A 774 -42.52 8.47 -32.23
N LEU A 775 -41.25 8.72 -31.91
CA LEU A 775 -40.50 9.84 -32.51
C LEU A 775 -40.24 9.62 -34.02
N SER A 776 -40.04 8.38 -34.47
CA SER A 776 -39.90 8.08 -35.90
C SER A 776 -41.19 8.32 -36.69
N HIS A 777 -42.34 8.01 -36.09
CA HIS A 777 -43.64 8.31 -36.67
C HIS A 777 -43.92 9.84 -36.73
N LEU A 778 -43.32 10.61 -35.84
CA LEU A 778 -43.40 12.09 -35.84
C LEU A 778 -42.38 12.74 -36.82
N GLY A 779 -41.64 11.93 -37.63
CA GLY A 779 -40.70 12.41 -38.64
C GLY A 779 -39.27 12.70 -38.12
N PHE A 780 -38.86 12.18 -36.96
CA PHE A 780 -37.53 12.35 -36.44
C PHE A 780 -36.50 11.56 -37.26
N ARG A 781 -35.52 12.26 -37.84
CA ARG A 781 -34.48 11.65 -38.67
C ARG A 781 -33.52 10.78 -37.88
N SER A 782 -33.06 9.67 -38.46
CA SER A 782 -32.08 8.77 -37.83
C SER A 782 -30.83 9.48 -37.33
N ARG A 783 -30.32 10.48 -38.05
CA ARG A 783 -29.18 11.30 -37.62
C ARG A 783 -29.44 12.10 -36.35
N SER A 784 -30.62 12.75 -36.25
CA SER A 784 -31.03 13.52 -35.08
C SER A 784 -31.18 12.60 -33.85
N PHE A 785 -31.59 11.37 -34.10
CA PHE A 785 -31.73 10.35 -33.10
C PHE A 785 -30.37 9.88 -32.52
N ILE A 786 -29.42 9.58 -33.39
CA ILE A 786 -28.04 9.20 -32.99
C ILE A 786 -27.40 10.33 -32.20
N LEU A 787 -27.56 11.59 -32.65
CA LEU A 787 -27.07 12.77 -31.95
C LEU A 787 -27.73 12.93 -30.57
N MET A 788 -29.07 12.74 -30.48
CA MET A 788 -29.80 12.79 -29.22
C MET A 788 -29.29 11.79 -28.22
N ALA A 789 -29.04 10.54 -28.65
CA ALA A 789 -28.51 9.48 -27.84
C ALA A 789 -27.10 9.77 -27.32
N GLY A 790 -26.24 10.32 -28.19
CA GLY A 790 -24.92 10.79 -27.79
C GLY A 790 -24.98 11.89 -26.74
N LEU A 791 -25.83 12.89 -26.93
CA LEU A 791 -25.99 13.99 -25.98
C LEU A 791 -26.63 13.57 -24.66
N GLU A 792 -27.59 12.65 -24.69
CA GLU A 792 -28.18 12.06 -23.48
C GLU A 792 -27.12 11.37 -22.64
N SER A 793 -26.28 10.53 -23.27
CA SER A 793 -25.17 9.83 -22.62
C SER A 793 -24.08 10.78 -22.10
N ALA A 794 -23.73 11.80 -22.88
CA ALA A 794 -22.78 12.84 -22.47
C ALA A 794 -23.28 13.63 -21.25
N SER A 795 -24.57 13.95 -21.22
CA SER A 795 -25.23 14.65 -20.11
C SER A 795 -25.21 13.82 -18.82
N ILE A 796 -25.43 12.51 -18.92
CA ILE A 796 -25.32 11.59 -17.80
C ILE A 796 -23.87 11.51 -17.33
N ALA A 797 -22.90 11.36 -18.23
CA ALA A 797 -21.48 11.32 -17.90
C ALA A 797 -21.00 12.63 -17.24
N LEU A 798 -21.43 13.79 -17.75
CA LEU A 798 -21.13 15.10 -17.18
C LEU A 798 -21.68 15.26 -15.77
N SER A 799 -22.94 14.90 -15.57
CA SER A 799 -23.60 14.96 -14.25
C SER A 799 -22.91 14.03 -13.25
N SER A 800 -22.50 12.86 -13.70
CA SER A 800 -21.78 11.88 -12.88
C SER A 800 -20.37 12.35 -12.56
N TRP A 801 -19.67 12.96 -13.52
CA TRP A 801 -18.34 13.51 -13.28
C TRP A 801 -18.39 14.65 -12.26
N LEU A 802 -19.28 15.61 -12.43
CA LEU A 802 -19.40 16.74 -11.49
C LEU A 802 -19.76 16.26 -10.08
N SER A 803 -20.79 15.42 -9.95
CA SER A 803 -21.21 14.89 -8.64
C SER A 803 -20.14 13.97 -8.03
N GLY A 804 -19.55 13.09 -8.84
CA GLY A 804 -18.52 12.17 -8.42
C GLY A 804 -17.22 12.86 -8.01
N THR A 805 -16.83 13.93 -8.69
CA THR A 805 -15.67 14.74 -8.31
C THR A 805 -15.85 15.38 -6.93
N VAL A 806 -17.03 15.96 -6.64
CA VAL A 806 -17.31 16.52 -5.31
C VAL A 806 -17.15 15.44 -4.21
N VAL A 807 -17.71 14.26 -4.43
CA VAL A 807 -17.61 13.14 -3.50
C VAL A 807 -16.16 12.64 -3.42
N GLY A 808 -15.47 12.54 -4.57
CA GLY A 808 -14.08 12.12 -4.65
C GLY A 808 -13.14 13.07 -3.89
N LEU A 809 -13.38 14.38 -3.97
CA LEU A 809 -12.62 15.37 -3.17
C LEU A 809 -12.91 15.22 -1.67
N ALA A 810 -14.16 14.95 -1.28
CA ALA A 810 -14.48 14.67 0.12
C ALA A 810 -13.79 13.36 0.61
N LEU A 811 -13.73 12.34 -0.23
CA LEU A 811 -12.97 11.11 0.04
C LEU A 811 -11.46 11.37 0.11
N GLY A 812 -10.92 12.19 -0.80
CA GLY A 812 -9.52 12.61 -0.77
C GLY A 812 -9.18 13.34 0.54
N TRP A 813 -10.05 14.25 0.99
CA TRP A 813 -9.93 14.90 2.29
C TRP A 813 -9.89 13.87 3.44
N LEU A 814 -10.81 12.91 3.41
CA LEU A 814 -10.89 11.86 4.41
C LEU A 814 -9.63 10.98 4.43
N LEU A 815 -9.12 10.62 3.25
CA LEU A 815 -7.91 9.85 3.09
C LEU A 815 -6.69 10.60 3.64
N ILE A 816 -6.54 11.88 3.34
CA ILE A 816 -5.39 12.71 3.70
C ILE A 816 -5.41 13.08 5.19
N TYR A 817 -6.52 13.63 5.69
CA TYR A 817 -6.57 14.23 7.03
C TYR A 817 -7.07 13.31 8.14
N VAL A 818 -7.72 12.20 7.80
CA VAL A 818 -8.21 11.25 8.80
C VAL A 818 -7.46 9.94 8.71
N ILE A 819 -7.55 9.26 7.57
CA ILE A 819 -7.02 7.90 7.43
C ILE A 819 -5.48 7.92 7.45
N ASN A 820 -4.85 8.77 6.63
CA ASN A 820 -3.40 8.86 6.59
C ASN A 820 -2.80 9.31 7.94
N VAL A 821 -3.41 10.33 8.56
CA VAL A 821 -2.95 10.85 9.85
C VAL A 821 -3.05 9.81 10.96
N GLN A 822 -4.14 9.03 10.99
CA GLN A 822 -4.31 7.98 12.00
C GLN A 822 -3.41 6.77 11.75
N SER A 823 -3.08 6.47 10.48
CA SER A 823 -2.23 5.33 10.11
C SER A 823 -0.74 5.62 10.24
N PHE A 824 -0.28 6.78 9.74
CA PHE A 824 1.14 7.13 9.62
C PHE A 824 1.62 8.23 10.57
N GLY A 825 0.71 8.97 11.21
CA GLY A 825 1.06 10.02 12.17
C GLY A 825 1.48 11.36 11.55
N TRP A 826 1.48 11.53 10.22
CA TRP A 826 1.80 12.78 9.54
C TRP A 826 0.68 13.28 8.64
N THR A 827 0.65 14.58 8.37
CA THR A 827 -0.29 15.22 7.44
C THR A 827 0.34 15.44 6.08
N LEU A 828 -0.42 15.13 5.02
CA LEU A 828 -0.05 15.45 3.65
C LEU A 828 -0.50 16.87 3.29
N LEU A 829 0.22 17.52 2.42
CA LEU A 829 -0.18 18.81 1.83
C LEU A 829 -1.36 18.58 0.88
N TRP A 830 -2.41 19.37 1.08
CA TRP A 830 -3.54 19.32 0.17
C TRP A 830 -3.19 19.97 -1.17
N GLU A 831 -3.14 19.17 -2.20
CA GLU A 831 -2.96 19.67 -3.55
C GLU A 831 -4.02 19.07 -4.48
N LEU A 832 -4.63 19.94 -5.28
CA LEU A 832 -5.69 19.55 -6.20
C LEU A 832 -5.09 19.24 -7.57
N PRO A 833 -5.06 17.99 -8.04
CA PRO A 833 -4.57 17.62 -9.37
C PRO A 833 -5.60 18.00 -10.45
N PHE A 834 -5.85 19.32 -10.57
CA PHE A 834 -6.93 19.89 -11.40
C PHE A 834 -6.87 19.38 -12.85
N LEU A 835 -5.68 19.38 -13.45
CA LEU A 835 -5.52 18.95 -14.85
C LEU A 835 -5.89 17.46 -15.03
N ALA A 836 -5.45 16.59 -14.12
CA ALA A 836 -5.76 15.16 -14.19
C ALA A 836 -7.27 14.91 -14.03
N ILE A 837 -7.92 15.60 -13.08
CA ILE A 837 -9.37 15.49 -12.86
C ILE A 837 -10.15 16.03 -14.06
N LEU A 838 -9.70 17.11 -14.65
CA LEU A 838 -10.33 17.70 -15.84
C LEU A 838 -10.18 16.78 -17.06
N LEU A 839 -8.98 16.29 -17.34
CA LEU A 839 -8.72 15.36 -18.44
C LEU A 839 -9.54 14.06 -18.30
N PHE A 840 -9.59 13.53 -17.08
CA PHE A 840 -10.45 12.37 -16.77
C PHE A 840 -11.92 12.66 -17.07
N GLY A 841 -12.44 13.82 -16.65
CA GLY A 841 -13.81 14.24 -16.90
C GLY A 841 -14.12 14.43 -18.38
N VAL A 842 -13.25 15.11 -19.11
CA VAL A 842 -13.39 15.29 -20.56
C VAL A 842 -13.36 13.93 -21.28
N GLY A 843 -12.43 13.03 -20.90
CA GLY A 843 -12.37 11.67 -21.44
C GLY A 843 -13.64 10.87 -21.15
N LEU A 844 -14.18 10.96 -19.94
CA LEU A 844 -15.41 10.28 -19.54
C LEU A 844 -16.62 10.79 -20.32
N VAL A 845 -16.78 12.11 -20.51
CA VAL A 845 -17.86 12.71 -21.26
C VAL A 845 -17.77 12.36 -22.75
N ALA A 846 -16.56 12.39 -23.31
CA ALA A 846 -16.29 11.98 -24.68
C ALA A 846 -16.62 10.50 -24.91
N CYS A 847 -16.18 9.64 -24.00
CA CYS A 847 -16.49 8.22 -24.00
C CYS A 847 -18.02 7.99 -23.90
N GLY A 848 -18.70 8.71 -22.99
CA GLY A 848 -20.16 8.68 -22.87
C GLY A 848 -20.85 9.05 -24.18
N TYR A 849 -20.44 10.13 -24.81
CA TYR A 849 -20.96 10.55 -26.10
C TYR A 849 -20.79 9.48 -27.19
N LEU A 850 -19.59 8.92 -27.32
CA LEU A 850 -19.29 7.86 -28.28
C LEU A 850 -20.08 6.58 -28.00
N CYS A 851 -20.23 6.19 -26.75
CA CYS A 851 -21.05 5.04 -26.34
C CYS A 851 -22.52 5.24 -26.74
N GLY A 852 -23.06 6.44 -26.55
CA GLY A 852 -24.42 6.78 -26.96
C GLY A 852 -24.61 6.69 -28.48
N LEU A 853 -23.67 7.22 -29.26
CA LEU A 853 -23.66 7.08 -30.72
C LEU A 853 -23.61 5.61 -31.16
N PHE A 854 -22.71 4.82 -30.59
CA PHE A 854 -22.52 3.42 -30.96
C PHE A 854 -23.76 2.56 -30.65
N THR A 855 -24.36 2.75 -29.49
CA THR A 855 -25.57 2.01 -29.09
C THR A 855 -26.76 2.36 -29.99
N ALA A 856 -26.91 3.64 -30.38
CA ALA A 856 -27.95 4.07 -31.31
C ALA A 856 -27.76 3.51 -32.74
N LEU A 857 -26.51 3.50 -33.23
CA LEU A 857 -26.17 2.92 -34.55
C LEU A 857 -26.49 1.43 -34.60
N ASN A 858 -26.12 0.69 -33.53
CA ASN A 858 -26.33 -0.76 -33.49
C ASN A 858 -27.83 -1.12 -33.40
N SER A 859 -28.64 -0.32 -32.75
CA SER A 859 -30.09 -0.50 -32.68
C SER A 859 -30.79 -0.18 -34.02
N SER A 860 -30.31 0.81 -34.78
CA SER A 860 -30.84 1.13 -36.10
C SER A 860 -30.53 0.06 -37.12
N ASN A 861 -29.38 -0.60 -37.06
CA ASN A 861 -28.98 -1.69 -37.96
C ASN A 861 -29.76 -3.01 -37.70
N ILE A 862 -30.19 -3.27 -36.47
CA ILE A 862 -31.02 -4.46 -36.15
C ILE A 862 -32.41 -4.32 -36.79
N LYS A 863 -33.01 -3.12 -36.79
CA LYS A 863 -34.33 -2.88 -37.43
C LYS A 863 -34.29 -2.97 -38.96
N SER A 864 -33.21 -2.55 -39.61
CA SER A 864 -33.10 -2.69 -41.04
C SER A 864 -33.00 -4.16 -41.52
N ARG A 865 -32.55 -5.06 -40.61
CA ARG A 865 -32.47 -6.53 -40.88
C ARG A 865 -33.77 -7.28 -40.57
N THR A 866 -34.69 -6.71 -39.79
CA THR A 866 -35.99 -7.35 -39.49
C THR A 866 -37.11 -6.84 -40.42
N LEU A 867 -36.89 -5.84 -41.22
CA LEU A 867 -37.80 -5.31 -42.24
C LEU A 867 -37.46 -5.77 -43.69
N ASN A 868 -36.34 -6.47 -43.88
CA ASN A 868 -36.00 -7.25 -45.05
C ASN A 868 -36.07 -8.76 -44.70
#